data_94b951f7f28ec1338ad4820753dd21da
#
_entry.id   94b951f7f28ec1338ad4820753dd21da
#
_cell.length_a   1.000
_cell.length_b   1.000
_cell.length_c   1.000
_cell.angle_alpha   90.00
_cell.angle_beta   90.00
_cell.angle_gamma   90.00
#
_symmetry.space_group_name_H-M   'P 1'
#
loop_
_entity.id
_entity.type
_entity.pdbx_description
1 polymer ?
#
loop_
_entity_poly.entity_id
_entity_poly.type
_entity_poly.pdbx_seq_one_letter_code
_entity_poly.pdbx_strand_id
1 'polypeptide(L)'
;MSQPMSSHKLRGAVHVLLAGAVVAGSASAQEQNPSPASAVEEVIVTGYRQSLEQSLDAKRATAGAVDAIFAEDIADFPDTNLAESVQRVPGVAIDRVGGEGRQISIRGLSPEFSRVRINGMEALTTTSATDGVGTNRTRAFDFNVFASELFNQIAVRKTSSAEVDEGSLGATIDLFTARPLDFEGFKFVSSYQQGYNELADKTDPRAVALVSMTNDAGTLGALFSVAYSKRQTREEGSQSGGWERNGNTATDRWNSVPTGLSADEVARVNNSVHARFPRYVNFEHDQDRLGLTGSLQWKPGEHTTLSFDVLHSKLDAERTEPFLEAISFARGNATGRRQTDVRAYEIDQNGTMVYGVFDNVDTRSENRLDEWNTVFNQYSLSLDHEFSDRFKINALVGTSKSELEVERATTIILENFDSDNFVYDFRGNDKRPYVSYGFDVTDPANWVVSEVRERPSDQTNEFDTGRIDTAFKLNDTFTLKGGVSWKEYGFDVVAGARDTTLPINNASCQMARVPVTGSQGYQQGYGDNDLPAGMARSFFVADVRALADAIGLYTNDACFPLRSLAADVRSVTEEDLGYHVQVDFDTTVFGLPLRGDVGVRYVETDLTSTGLQTIGTQNVSVTVDRKYDDTLPAVNLVLEPFQDFLVRGAYSKVMSRPPLASLSPGGSIGGFSTPPTVTFGNPDLEPFRADAYDLSFEWYFADEALVALALFRKDIESFVVNNVDFAFWSTLGLPDSLLDQVPADPSMEFEVRRPVNGNGGKLEGFEIQYQQPFTWLPGPEWLGDFGTILNYTNVESKVNFADAGAAPRMLNLVGLSEQAANVTLYYDNDVFSARVSLAYRDSFMTNAASRVPNDIDFTDESTYVDFSTSYKVNEHFKVSLEALNLTDEYRTDLMDSRAERINNYVHTGRQYYLGVQYSY
;
A
#
# COMPACT_ATOMS: atom_id res chain seq x y z
N MET A 1 -30.80 -0.45 10.34
CA MET A 1 -31.65 0.63 9.76
C MET A 1 -30.84 1.88 9.92
N SER A 2 -29.98 2.14 8.97
CA SER A 2 -29.17 3.35 8.91
C SER A 2 -29.97 4.44 8.23
N GLN A 3 -30.21 5.54 8.91
CA GLN A 3 -30.67 6.77 8.24
C GLN A 3 -29.43 7.39 7.55
N PRO A 4 -29.54 7.86 6.31
CA PRO A 4 -28.45 8.59 5.68
C PRO A 4 -28.25 9.92 6.40
N MET A 5 -27.05 10.14 6.91
CA MET A 5 -26.62 11.45 7.42
C MET A 5 -26.54 12.44 6.25
N SER A 6 -27.10 13.59 6.46
CA SER A 6 -27.62 14.51 5.47
C SER A 6 -26.52 15.31 4.75
N SER A 7 -26.66 15.42 3.43
CA SER A 7 -26.02 16.34 2.49
C SER A 7 -26.19 17.86 2.78
N HIS A 8 -26.41 18.27 4.03
CA HIS A 8 -26.68 19.65 4.36
C HIS A 8 -25.44 20.56 4.50
N LYS A 9 -24.27 20.01 4.78
CA LYS A 9 -23.03 20.81 4.98
C LYS A 9 -22.44 21.29 3.65
N LEU A 10 -22.50 20.49 2.59
CA LEU A 10 -22.04 20.89 1.24
C LEU A 10 -22.79 22.13 0.72
N ARG A 11 -24.08 22.29 1.06
CA ARG A 11 -24.88 23.48 0.70
C ARG A 11 -24.38 24.76 1.38
N GLY A 12 -23.81 24.66 2.58
CA GLY A 12 -23.26 25.82 3.30
C GLY A 12 -21.94 26.31 2.70
N ALA A 13 -21.04 25.39 2.38
CA ALA A 13 -19.72 25.72 1.79
C ALA A 13 -19.84 26.32 0.38
N VAL A 14 -20.74 25.79 -0.45
CA VAL A 14 -21.02 26.33 -1.80
C VAL A 14 -21.61 27.74 -1.76
N HIS A 15 -22.44 28.08 -0.77
CA HIS A 15 -23.02 29.42 -0.62
C HIS A 15 -22.01 30.49 -0.17
N VAL A 16 -21.01 30.12 0.62
CA VAL A 16 -19.93 31.04 1.04
C VAL A 16 -18.95 31.29 -0.12
N LEU A 17 -18.69 30.28 -0.98
CA LEU A 17 -17.82 30.40 -2.15
C LEU A 17 -18.42 31.28 -3.25
N LEU A 18 -19.76 31.25 -3.45
CA LEU A 18 -20.45 32.03 -4.48
C LEU A 18 -20.70 33.49 -4.10
N ALA A 19 -20.72 33.84 -2.82
CA ALA A 19 -20.98 35.21 -2.36
C ALA A 19 -19.77 36.15 -2.46
N GLY A 20 -18.55 35.64 -2.66
CA GLY A 20 -17.31 36.41 -2.76
C GLY A 20 -16.95 36.91 -4.18
N ALA A 21 -17.64 36.47 -5.22
CA ALA A 21 -17.20 36.61 -6.62
C ALA A 21 -17.79 37.81 -7.40
N VAL A 22 -18.51 38.77 -6.78
CA VAL A 22 -19.13 39.86 -7.49
C VAL A 22 -18.60 41.21 -7.01
N VAL A 23 -17.40 41.57 -7.42
CA VAL A 23 -16.99 43.00 -7.68
C VAL A 23 -15.86 42.94 -8.73
N ALA A 24 -16.18 43.16 -9.99
CA ALA A 24 -15.21 43.33 -11.06
C ALA A 24 -15.25 44.74 -11.64
N GLY A 25 -14.13 45.39 -11.66
CA GLY A 25 -13.90 46.64 -12.41
C GLY A 25 -12.88 46.38 -13.52
N SER A 26 -13.24 46.79 -14.73
CA SER A 26 -12.48 46.61 -15.96
C SER A 26 -11.23 47.47 -16.07
N ALA A 27 -10.10 46.94 -16.46
CA ALA A 27 -8.93 47.65 -16.98
C ALA A 27 -8.20 46.82 -18.06
N SER A 28 -7.73 47.48 -19.08
CA SER A 28 -7.21 46.97 -20.35
C SER A 28 -5.77 46.47 -20.32
N ALA A 29 -5.45 45.49 -21.15
CA ALA A 29 -4.24 44.70 -21.27
C ALA A 29 -3.03 45.39 -21.89
N GLN A 30 -1.85 44.95 -21.51
CA GLN A 30 -0.58 45.03 -22.22
C GLN A 30 0.23 43.74 -22.03
N GLU A 31 0.70 43.18 -23.13
CA GLU A 31 1.43 41.90 -23.17
C GLU A 31 2.81 42.00 -22.48
N GLN A 32 3.10 41.03 -21.62
CA GLN A 32 4.47 40.65 -21.26
C GLN A 32 4.55 39.19 -20.74
N ASN A 33 5.66 38.53 -21.04
CA ASN A 33 6.04 37.14 -20.82
C ASN A 33 5.65 36.53 -19.47
N PRO A 34 5.35 35.23 -19.42
CA PRO A 34 4.91 34.53 -18.19
C PRO A 34 6.03 34.34 -17.17
N SER A 35 5.65 34.44 -15.92
CA SER A 35 6.47 34.23 -14.73
C SER A 35 6.51 32.74 -14.38
N PRO A 36 7.62 32.15 -13.91
CA PRO A 36 7.84 30.69 -13.86
C PRO A 36 7.15 29.92 -12.73
N ALA A 37 6.17 30.43 -12.05
CA ALA A 37 5.57 29.76 -10.87
C ALA A 37 4.26 29.01 -11.10
N SER A 38 3.74 28.93 -12.33
CA SER A 38 2.49 28.19 -12.63
C SER A 38 2.57 27.38 -13.92
N ALA A 39 3.73 27.22 -14.49
CA ALA A 39 3.89 26.55 -15.77
C ALA A 39 4.63 25.22 -15.60
N VAL A 40 3.89 24.21 -15.16
CA VAL A 40 4.02 22.96 -15.87
C VAL A 40 2.96 23.07 -16.97
N GLU A 41 3.28 23.77 -18.09
CA GLU A 41 2.48 23.69 -19.30
C GLU A 41 2.46 22.23 -19.71
N GLU A 42 1.27 21.64 -19.76
CA GLU A 42 1.03 20.32 -20.29
C GLU A 42 1.36 20.30 -21.79
N VAL A 43 2.54 19.80 -22.08
CA VAL A 43 2.96 19.56 -23.47
C VAL A 43 2.64 18.11 -23.77
N ILE A 44 2.02 17.84 -24.90
CA ILE A 44 1.79 16.48 -25.41
C ILE A 44 3.15 15.85 -25.67
N VAL A 45 3.50 14.85 -24.86
CA VAL A 45 4.76 14.10 -25.00
C VAL A 45 4.63 13.07 -26.11
N THR A 46 5.62 12.92 -26.96
CA THR A 46 5.67 11.88 -27.99
C THR A 46 7.01 11.13 -27.95
N GLY A 47 7.10 10.16 -27.05
CA GLY A 47 8.24 9.26 -26.88
C GLY A 47 8.93 9.36 -25.53
N TYR A 48 9.73 8.35 -25.23
CA TYR A 48 10.38 8.17 -23.92
C TYR A 48 11.37 9.30 -23.60
N ARG A 49 12.21 9.70 -24.54
CA ARG A 49 13.20 10.78 -24.31
C ARG A 49 12.53 12.11 -24.01
N GLN A 50 11.45 12.45 -24.72
CA GLN A 50 10.73 13.69 -24.48
C GLN A 50 10.04 13.71 -23.09
N SER A 51 9.52 12.55 -22.63
CA SER A 51 9.03 12.36 -21.27
C SER A 51 10.14 12.61 -20.23
N LEU A 52 11.37 12.14 -20.49
CA LEU A 52 12.51 12.36 -19.62
C LEU A 52 12.95 13.84 -19.59
N GLU A 53 12.96 14.52 -20.72
CA GLU A 53 13.28 15.95 -20.82
C GLU A 53 12.30 16.79 -20.00
N GLN A 54 10.98 16.57 -20.17
CA GLN A 54 9.96 17.25 -19.38
C GLN A 54 10.07 16.96 -17.88
N SER A 55 10.44 15.74 -17.51
CA SER A 55 10.69 15.37 -16.11
C SER A 55 11.85 16.17 -15.51
N LEU A 56 12.93 16.38 -16.27
CA LEU A 56 14.07 17.22 -15.84
C LEU A 56 13.68 18.70 -15.77
N ASP A 57 12.91 19.21 -16.72
CA ASP A 57 12.46 20.59 -16.74
C ASP A 57 11.52 20.90 -15.56
N ALA A 58 10.57 20.01 -15.26
CA ALA A 58 9.70 20.11 -14.09
C ALA A 58 10.51 20.11 -12.78
N LYS A 59 11.52 19.23 -12.66
CA LYS A 59 12.43 19.20 -11.52
C LYS A 59 13.23 20.50 -11.40
N ARG A 60 13.81 20.97 -12.49
CA ARG A 60 14.61 22.20 -12.54
C ARG A 60 13.81 23.44 -12.17
N ALA A 61 12.57 23.56 -12.63
CA ALA A 61 11.71 24.74 -12.46
C ALA A 61 11.23 24.93 -11.02
N THR A 62 10.97 23.87 -10.26
CA THR A 62 10.41 23.94 -8.90
C THR A 62 11.42 24.43 -7.87
N ALA A 63 10.94 25.10 -6.79
CA ALA A 63 11.79 25.49 -5.66
C ALA A 63 12.08 24.32 -4.72
N GLY A 64 11.10 23.46 -4.45
CA GLY A 64 11.25 22.26 -3.65
C GLY A 64 11.87 21.10 -4.43
N ALA A 65 12.18 20.01 -3.73
CA ALA A 65 12.63 18.76 -4.33
C ALA A 65 11.42 17.99 -4.88
N VAL A 66 11.21 18.05 -6.19
CA VAL A 66 10.11 17.39 -6.91
C VAL A 66 10.71 16.57 -8.04
N ASP A 67 10.26 15.33 -8.15
CA ASP A 67 10.51 14.46 -9.31
C ASP A 67 9.18 14.23 -10.02
N ALA A 68 9.16 14.33 -11.35
CA ALA A 68 7.97 14.11 -12.16
C ALA A 68 8.18 12.96 -13.16
N ILE A 69 7.11 12.31 -13.54
CA ILE A 69 7.06 11.30 -14.61
C ILE A 69 5.89 11.69 -15.50
N PHE A 70 6.14 11.81 -16.79
CA PHE A 70 5.13 12.07 -17.80
C PHE A 70 4.84 10.79 -18.60
N ALA A 71 3.62 10.63 -19.06
CA ALA A 71 3.27 9.59 -20.00
C ALA A 71 4.11 9.70 -21.28
N GLU A 72 4.50 8.58 -21.89
CA GLU A 72 5.31 8.57 -23.11
C GLU A 72 4.51 9.01 -24.35
N ASP A 73 3.20 8.76 -24.31
CA ASP A 73 2.20 9.17 -25.28
C ASP A 73 0.84 9.25 -24.57
N ILE A 74 -0.17 9.76 -25.24
CA ILE A 74 -1.54 9.86 -24.72
C ILE A 74 -2.05 8.45 -24.39
N ALA A 75 -2.51 8.25 -23.16
CA ALA A 75 -2.97 6.96 -22.65
C ALA A 75 -1.91 5.83 -22.73
N ASP A 76 -0.65 6.19 -22.69
CA ASP A 76 0.48 5.27 -22.75
C ASP A 76 1.49 5.60 -21.64
N PHE A 77 1.16 5.21 -20.44
CA PHE A 77 2.07 5.33 -19.31
C PHE A 77 3.16 4.24 -19.44
N PRO A 78 4.42 4.55 -19.06
CA PRO A 78 5.55 3.67 -19.37
C PRO A 78 5.48 2.28 -18.73
N ASP A 79 4.58 2.05 -17.80
CA ASP A 79 4.47 0.78 -17.07
C ASP A 79 3.01 0.38 -16.90
N THR A 80 2.79 -0.92 -16.73
CA THR A 80 1.46 -1.52 -16.60
C THR A 80 0.73 -1.16 -15.29
N ASN A 81 1.45 -0.64 -14.30
CA ASN A 81 0.93 -0.25 -13.00
C ASN A 81 1.56 1.09 -12.56
N LEU A 82 0.77 1.96 -11.93
CA LEU A 82 1.23 3.26 -11.44
C LEU A 82 2.37 3.17 -10.42
N ALA A 83 2.34 2.18 -9.51
CA ALA A 83 3.42 2.01 -8.53
C ALA A 83 4.74 1.66 -9.22
N GLU A 84 4.72 0.81 -10.25
CA GLU A 84 5.91 0.45 -11.03
C GLU A 84 6.50 1.68 -11.73
N SER A 85 5.66 2.57 -12.24
CA SER A 85 6.14 3.83 -12.84
C SER A 85 6.85 4.72 -11.84
N VAL A 86 6.31 4.85 -10.63
CA VAL A 86 6.91 5.69 -9.57
C VAL A 86 8.25 5.14 -9.06
N GLN A 87 8.54 3.85 -9.24
CA GLN A 87 9.80 3.23 -8.86
C GLN A 87 11.03 3.88 -9.53
N ARG A 88 10.85 4.54 -10.66
CA ARG A 88 11.93 5.27 -11.35
C ARG A 88 12.37 6.53 -10.62
N VAL A 89 11.58 7.01 -9.66
CA VAL A 89 11.93 8.17 -8.83
C VAL A 89 12.95 7.74 -7.77
N PRO A 90 14.07 8.48 -7.59
CA PRO A 90 15.01 8.20 -6.52
C PRO A 90 14.32 8.10 -5.16
N GLY A 91 14.71 7.14 -4.33
CA GLY A 91 14.18 6.97 -2.99
C GLY A 91 12.82 6.28 -2.90
N VAL A 92 12.24 5.85 -4.02
CA VAL A 92 10.98 5.10 -4.03
C VAL A 92 11.27 3.59 -4.07
N ALA A 93 10.55 2.84 -3.22
CA ALA A 93 10.50 1.38 -3.26
C ALA A 93 9.04 0.91 -3.27
N ILE A 94 8.78 -0.24 -3.92
CA ILE A 94 7.44 -0.78 -4.10
C ILE A 94 7.21 -1.97 -3.21
N ASP A 95 6.02 -2.03 -2.61
CA ASP A 95 5.50 -3.23 -1.97
C ASP A 95 4.56 -3.94 -2.95
N ARG A 96 4.95 -5.17 -3.33
CA ARG A 96 4.22 -6.00 -4.29
C ARG A 96 3.39 -7.05 -3.58
N VAL A 97 2.18 -7.27 -4.09
CA VAL A 97 1.27 -8.33 -3.64
C VAL A 97 0.74 -9.08 -4.85
N GLY A 98 0.87 -10.41 -4.87
CA GLY A 98 0.49 -11.21 -6.05
C GLY A 98 1.25 -10.80 -7.33
N GLY A 99 2.50 -10.30 -7.19
CA GLY A 99 3.34 -9.85 -8.32
C GLY A 99 2.91 -8.51 -8.93
N GLU A 100 2.08 -7.70 -8.26
CA GLU A 100 1.70 -6.35 -8.69
C GLU A 100 2.07 -5.33 -7.62
N GLY A 101 2.57 -4.16 -8.04
CA GLY A 101 2.83 -3.04 -7.15
C GLY A 101 1.54 -2.51 -6.55
N ARG A 102 1.42 -2.57 -5.23
CA ARG A 102 0.24 -2.12 -4.50
C ARG A 102 0.46 -0.80 -3.78
N GLN A 103 1.54 -0.70 -3.04
CA GLN A 103 1.87 0.46 -2.23
C GLN A 103 3.33 0.86 -2.46
N ILE A 104 3.67 2.11 -2.12
CA ILE A 104 5.03 2.62 -2.28
C ILE A 104 5.53 3.23 -0.98
N SER A 105 6.81 2.99 -0.68
CA SER A 105 7.56 3.66 0.37
C SER A 105 8.50 4.69 -0.23
N ILE A 106 8.70 5.82 0.46
CA ILE A 106 9.55 6.91 -0.03
C ILE A 106 10.59 7.24 1.03
N ARG A 107 11.89 7.19 0.65
CA ARG A 107 13.02 7.40 1.55
C ARG A 107 12.95 6.51 2.78
N GLY A 108 12.48 5.26 2.60
CA GLY A 108 12.36 4.27 3.67
C GLY A 108 11.19 4.49 4.65
N LEU A 109 10.36 5.52 4.45
CA LEU A 109 9.12 5.69 5.20
C LEU A 109 8.01 4.86 4.59
N SER A 110 7.27 4.14 5.45
CA SER A 110 6.19 3.27 5.01
C SER A 110 5.08 4.02 4.26
N PRO A 111 4.27 3.33 3.45
CA PRO A 111 3.26 3.94 2.59
C PRO A 111 2.28 4.87 3.29
N GLU A 112 1.97 4.62 4.56
CA GLU A 112 1.05 5.44 5.38
C GLU A 112 1.57 6.86 5.69
N PHE A 113 2.87 7.12 5.48
CA PHE A 113 3.49 8.43 5.65
C PHE A 113 3.48 9.27 4.37
N SER A 114 2.96 8.73 3.27
CA SER A 114 2.83 9.43 2.00
C SER A 114 1.38 9.78 1.73
N ARG A 115 1.17 10.93 1.10
CA ARG A 115 -0.14 11.40 0.68
C ARG A 115 -0.25 11.32 -0.83
N VAL A 116 -1.38 10.85 -1.34
CA VAL A 116 -1.69 10.85 -2.77
C VAL A 116 -2.84 11.80 -3.06
N ARG A 117 -2.69 12.63 -4.11
CA ARG A 117 -3.73 13.52 -4.60
C ARG A 117 -3.98 13.24 -6.07
N ILE A 118 -5.25 13.25 -6.47
CA ILE A 118 -5.67 13.14 -7.87
C ILE A 118 -6.28 14.47 -8.29
N ASN A 119 -5.69 15.12 -9.30
CA ASN A 119 -6.08 16.45 -9.76
C ASN A 119 -6.15 17.49 -8.63
N GLY A 120 -5.19 17.43 -7.69
CA GLY A 120 -5.06 18.34 -6.54
C GLY A 120 -5.96 18.02 -5.35
N MET A 121 -6.79 16.98 -5.41
CA MET A 121 -7.65 16.53 -4.33
C MET A 121 -7.11 15.24 -3.72
N GLU A 122 -7.03 15.14 -2.40
CA GLU A 122 -6.56 13.94 -1.73
C GLU A 122 -7.48 12.75 -2.00
N ALA A 123 -6.84 11.60 -2.24
CA ALA A 123 -7.53 10.34 -2.47
C ALA A 123 -7.06 9.32 -1.45
N LEU A 124 -7.99 8.59 -0.87
CA LEU A 124 -7.72 7.47 0.01
C LEU A 124 -8.45 6.25 -0.53
N THR A 125 -7.71 5.30 -1.05
CA THR A 125 -8.25 4.08 -1.64
C THR A 125 -7.83 2.87 -0.84
N THR A 126 -8.66 1.85 -0.85
CA THR A 126 -8.38 0.59 -0.19
C THR A 126 -8.83 -0.59 -1.04
N THR A 127 -8.13 -1.69 -0.90
CA THR A 127 -8.55 -2.98 -1.43
C THR A 127 -8.26 -4.07 -0.39
N SER A 128 -8.86 -5.25 -0.57
CA SER A 128 -8.55 -6.40 0.29
C SER A 128 -7.10 -6.85 0.10
N ALA A 129 -6.49 -7.33 1.19
CA ALA A 129 -5.17 -7.92 1.12
C ALA A 129 -5.23 -9.31 0.51
N THR A 130 -4.23 -9.62 -0.29
CA THR A 130 -4.13 -10.92 -0.96
C THR A 130 -3.39 -11.97 -0.14
N ASP A 131 -2.85 -11.62 1.02
CA ASP A 131 -2.08 -12.50 1.90
C ASP A 131 -2.84 -12.98 3.15
N GLY A 132 -4.16 -12.75 3.17
CA GLY A 132 -5.02 -13.09 4.29
C GLY A 132 -4.87 -12.19 5.53
N VAL A 133 -4.12 -11.09 5.41
CA VAL A 133 -3.89 -10.14 6.53
C VAL A 133 -5.06 -9.16 6.71
N GLY A 134 -6.05 -9.20 5.81
CA GLY A 134 -7.23 -8.35 5.86
C GLY A 134 -7.10 -7.08 5.00
N THR A 135 -8.08 -6.21 5.12
CA THR A 135 -8.16 -4.98 4.35
C THR A 135 -7.13 -3.94 4.79
N ASN A 136 -6.71 -3.08 3.88
CA ASN A 136 -5.90 -1.92 4.21
C ASN A 136 -6.70 -0.96 5.10
N ARG A 137 -6.30 -0.81 6.35
CA ARG A 137 -6.93 0.03 7.38
C ARG A 137 -6.03 1.19 7.83
N THR A 138 -4.99 1.43 7.06
CA THR A 138 -4.05 2.53 7.25
C THR A 138 -4.43 3.73 6.38
N ARG A 139 -3.56 4.73 6.29
CA ARG A 139 -3.69 5.86 5.35
C ARG A 139 -2.92 5.62 4.06
N ALA A 140 -2.41 4.41 3.85
CA ALA A 140 -1.70 4.06 2.64
C ALA A 140 -2.67 4.01 1.44
N PHE A 141 -2.20 4.51 0.30
CA PHE A 141 -2.95 4.49 -0.94
C PHE A 141 -2.67 3.21 -1.72
N ASP A 142 -3.71 2.51 -2.13
CA ASP A 142 -3.62 1.30 -2.93
C ASP A 142 -3.66 1.65 -4.43
N PHE A 143 -2.48 1.68 -5.06
CA PHE A 143 -2.32 2.07 -6.48
C PHE A 143 -2.96 1.08 -7.45
N ASN A 144 -3.07 -0.19 -7.08
CA ASN A 144 -3.63 -1.24 -7.90
C ASN A 144 -5.16 -1.13 -8.15
N VAL A 145 -5.83 -0.18 -7.50
CA VAL A 145 -7.23 0.15 -7.82
C VAL A 145 -7.34 0.81 -9.20
N PHE A 146 -6.30 1.50 -9.66
CA PHE A 146 -6.33 2.32 -10.88
C PHE A 146 -5.54 1.70 -12.02
N ALA A 147 -6.06 1.86 -13.23
CA ALA A 147 -5.29 1.63 -14.45
C ALA A 147 -4.35 2.83 -14.69
N SER A 148 -3.09 2.56 -15.01
CA SER A 148 -2.07 3.62 -15.21
C SER A 148 -2.41 4.56 -16.36
N GLU A 149 -3.08 4.07 -17.38
CA GLU A 149 -3.46 4.83 -18.58
C GLU A 149 -4.52 5.93 -18.35
N LEU A 150 -5.10 5.98 -17.15
CA LEU A 150 -6.01 7.07 -16.77
C LEU A 150 -5.27 8.39 -16.48
N PHE A 151 -3.94 8.29 -16.28
CA PHE A 151 -3.11 9.40 -15.86
C PHE A 151 -2.11 9.77 -16.96
N ASN A 152 -1.73 11.05 -17.00
CA ASN A 152 -0.71 11.57 -17.91
C ASN A 152 0.55 12.07 -17.18
N GLN A 153 0.45 12.32 -15.87
CA GLN A 153 1.59 12.78 -15.09
C GLN A 153 1.52 12.29 -13.65
N ILE A 154 2.69 11.99 -13.09
CA ILE A 154 2.91 11.77 -11.64
C ILE A 154 3.96 12.76 -11.18
N ALA A 155 3.74 13.46 -10.07
CA ALA A 155 4.75 14.29 -9.43
C ALA A 155 4.94 13.88 -7.97
N VAL A 156 6.18 13.60 -7.57
CA VAL A 156 6.57 13.20 -6.21
C VAL A 156 7.28 14.36 -5.54
N ARG A 157 6.62 15.01 -4.58
CA ARG A 157 7.13 16.15 -3.81
C ARG A 157 7.75 15.65 -2.51
N LYS A 158 9.06 15.69 -2.41
CA LYS A 158 9.85 15.19 -1.26
C LYS A 158 10.08 16.25 -0.18
N THR A 159 9.94 17.54 -0.52
CA THR A 159 9.98 18.67 0.43
C THR A 159 8.62 19.37 0.45
N SER A 160 8.26 19.93 1.60
CA SER A 160 7.00 20.65 1.78
C SER A 160 7.15 22.13 1.53
N SER A 161 6.04 22.77 1.12
CA SER A 161 5.85 24.22 1.12
C SER A 161 4.52 24.55 1.81
N ALA A 162 4.33 25.78 2.26
CA ALA A 162 3.13 26.14 3.03
C ALA A 162 1.83 26.05 2.20
N GLU A 163 1.91 26.20 0.88
CA GLU A 163 0.78 26.08 -0.04
C GLU A 163 0.34 24.62 -0.28
N VAL A 164 1.22 23.64 0.01
CA VAL A 164 0.90 22.22 -0.09
C VAL A 164 0.27 21.73 1.21
N ASP A 165 -0.85 21.02 1.08
CA ASP A 165 -1.56 20.48 2.24
C ASP A 165 -0.66 19.58 3.08
N GLU A 166 -0.86 19.63 4.39
CA GLU A 166 -0.20 18.79 5.40
C GLU A 166 -0.67 17.32 5.30
N GLY A 167 0.01 16.41 6.04
CA GLY A 167 -0.36 15.01 6.19
C GLY A 167 0.62 14.05 5.52
N SER A 168 1.73 14.55 4.97
CA SER A 168 2.81 13.68 4.49
C SER A 168 4.11 13.92 5.25
N LEU A 169 4.59 12.87 5.92
CA LEU A 169 5.93 12.82 6.49
C LEU A 169 6.96 12.35 5.46
N GLY A 170 6.54 11.48 4.54
CA GLY A 170 7.33 10.92 3.44
C GLY A 170 7.40 11.86 2.24
N ALA A 171 6.35 11.88 1.46
CA ALA A 171 6.19 12.73 0.29
C ALA A 171 4.70 12.94 -0.05
N THR A 172 4.42 13.98 -0.83
CA THR A 172 3.13 14.16 -1.50
C THR A 172 3.26 13.71 -2.95
N ILE A 173 2.35 12.85 -3.39
CA ILE A 173 2.30 12.31 -4.75
C ILE A 173 1.08 12.89 -5.44
N ASP A 174 1.31 13.66 -6.49
CA ASP A 174 0.27 14.22 -7.32
C ASP A 174 0.09 13.37 -8.58
N LEU A 175 -1.11 12.88 -8.81
CA LEU A 175 -1.54 12.18 -10.01
C LEU A 175 -2.45 13.10 -10.83
N PHE A 176 -2.18 13.24 -12.11
CA PHE A 176 -2.96 14.08 -13.00
C PHE A 176 -3.57 13.24 -14.12
N THR A 177 -4.86 13.43 -14.36
CA THR A 177 -5.55 12.89 -15.54
C THR A 177 -5.43 13.84 -16.71
N ALA A 178 -5.51 13.36 -17.93
CA ALA A 178 -5.48 14.18 -19.13
C ALA A 178 -6.71 15.12 -19.20
N ARG A 179 -6.49 16.34 -19.71
CA ARG A 179 -7.53 17.36 -19.85
C ARG A 179 -7.72 17.76 -21.31
N PRO A 180 -8.95 18.16 -21.73
CA PRO A 180 -9.25 18.36 -23.14
C PRO A 180 -8.52 19.56 -23.78
N LEU A 181 -8.23 20.63 -23.02
CA LEU A 181 -7.54 21.80 -23.57
C LEU A 181 -6.03 21.60 -23.75
N ASP A 182 -5.49 20.46 -23.29
CA ASP A 182 -4.10 20.04 -23.55
C ASP A 182 -3.94 19.55 -24.99
N PHE A 183 -5.07 19.29 -25.69
CA PHE A 183 -5.12 18.78 -27.06
C PHE A 183 -5.78 19.77 -28.00
N GLU A 184 -5.20 19.95 -29.19
CA GLU A 184 -5.82 20.74 -30.25
C GLU A 184 -6.83 19.91 -31.06
N GLY A 185 -8.03 20.44 -31.23
CA GLY A 185 -9.08 19.89 -32.10
C GLY A 185 -9.59 18.53 -31.60
N PHE A 186 -9.63 17.55 -32.48
CA PHE A 186 -10.10 16.19 -32.19
C PHE A 186 -8.90 15.24 -32.03
N LYS A 187 -8.90 14.50 -30.93
CA LYS A 187 -7.95 13.40 -30.67
C LYS A 187 -8.69 12.11 -30.35
N PHE A 188 -8.20 11.01 -30.88
CA PHE A 188 -8.67 9.67 -30.57
C PHE A 188 -7.47 8.73 -30.41
N VAL A 189 -7.36 8.07 -29.28
CA VAL A 189 -6.34 7.06 -29.02
C VAL A 189 -7.04 5.80 -28.57
N SER A 190 -6.61 4.67 -29.06
CA SER A 190 -7.02 3.37 -28.55
C SER A 190 -5.85 2.39 -28.56
N SER A 191 -5.75 1.59 -27.50
CA SER A 191 -4.75 0.52 -27.42
C SER A 191 -5.40 -0.80 -27.00
N TYR A 192 -4.79 -1.88 -27.43
CA TYR A 192 -5.11 -3.23 -26.99
C TYR A 192 -3.82 -3.99 -26.74
N GLN A 193 -3.73 -4.62 -25.58
CA GLN A 193 -2.61 -5.50 -25.22
C GLN A 193 -3.15 -6.87 -24.83
N GLN A 194 -2.41 -7.91 -25.19
CA GLN A 194 -2.65 -9.27 -24.72
C GLN A 194 -1.50 -9.67 -23.82
N GLY A 195 -1.82 -9.85 -22.52
CA GLY A 195 -0.89 -10.36 -21.53
C GLY A 195 -0.84 -11.88 -21.51
N TYR A 196 0.27 -12.44 -21.03
CA TYR A 196 0.45 -13.85 -20.70
C TYR A 196 1.28 -13.97 -19.43
N ASN A 197 0.76 -14.68 -18.43
CA ASN A 197 1.50 -15.04 -17.22
C ASN A 197 1.99 -16.49 -17.35
N GLU A 198 3.30 -16.70 -17.26
CA GLU A 198 3.94 -17.99 -17.45
C GLU A 198 3.52 -19.01 -16.39
N LEU A 199 3.46 -18.60 -15.11
CA LEU A 199 3.14 -19.49 -14.00
C LEU A 199 1.65 -19.84 -13.94
N ALA A 200 0.77 -18.90 -14.21
CA ALA A 200 -0.67 -19.13 -14.27
C ALA A 200 -1.08 -19.88 -15.56
N ASP A 201 -0.27 -19.83 -16.61
CA ASP A 201 -0.60 -20.29 -17.98
C ASP A 201 -1.92 -19.67 -18.48
N LYS A 202 -2.06 -18.35 -18.27
CA LYS A 202 -3.25 -17.57 -18.62
C LYS A 202 -2.90 -16.38 -19.48
N THR A 203 -3.88 -15.99 -20.29
CA THR A 203 -3.78 -14.82 -21.16
C THR A 203 -4.87 -13.82 -20.84
N ASP A 204 -4.50 -12.56 -20.67
CA ASP A 204 -5.36 -11.50 -20.16
C ASP A 204 -5.40 -10.30 -21.11
N PRO A 205 -6.58 -9.76 -21.43
CA PRO A 205 -6.73 -8.57 -22.26
C PRO A 205 -6.55 -7.30 -21.43
N ARG A 206 -5.99 -6.28 -22.08
CA ARG A 206 -5.96 -4.90 -21.61
C ARG A 206 -6.36 -4.00 -22.77
N ALA A 207 -7.28 -3.06 -22.55
CA ALA A 207 -7.79 -2.20 -23.60
C ALA A 207 -8.03 -0.78 -23.07
N VAL A 208 -7.66 0.21 -23.86
CA VAL A 208 -7.84 1.63 -23.54
C VAL A 208 -8.44 2.34 -24.72
N ALA A 209 -9.29 3.32 -24.46
CA ALA A 209 -9.73 4.27 -25.47
C ALA A 209 -9.87 5.67 -24.84
N LEU A 210 -9.38 6.68 -25.52
CA LEU A 210 -9.49 8.09 -25.15
C LEU A 210 -10.01 8.90 -26.35
N VAL A 211 -10.96 9.75 -26.08
CA VAL A 211 -11.47 10.73 -27.04
C VAL A 211 -11.42 12.12 -26.40
N SER A 212 -10.82 13.07 -27.09
CA SER A 212 -10.80 14.47 -26.71
C SER A 212 -11.27 15.34 -27.86
N MET A 213 -12.03 16.37 -27.57
CA MET A 213 -12.47 17.36 -28.55
C MET A 213 -12.43 18.78 -27.98
N THR A 214 -11.71 19.65 -28.66
CA THR A 214 -11.61 21.08 -28.34
C THR A 214 -12.15 21.89 -29.50
N ASN A 215 -12.92 22.93 -29.20
CA ASN A 215 -13.44 23.80 -30.23
C ASN A 215 -12.34 24.63 -30.91
N ASP A 216 -12.57 25.14 -32.13
CA ASP A 216 -11.58 25.89 -32.92
C ASP A 216 -11.03 27.15 -32.20
N ALA A 217 -11.74 27.66 -31.23
CA ALA A 217 -11.30 28.81 -30.44
C ALA A 217 -10.44 28.42 -29.21
N GLY A 218 -10.25 27.11 -28.92
CA GLY A 218 -9.52 26.66 -27.73
C GLY A 218 -10.19 27.03 -26.40
N THR A 219 -11.51 27.33 -26.43
CA THR A 219 -12.23 27.85 -25.26
C THR A 219 -13.13 26.83 -24.57
N LEU A 220 -13.45 25.74 -25.23
CA LEU A 220 -14.30 24.68 -24.69
C LEU A 220 -13.76 23.34 -25.15
N GLY A 221 -13.51 22.47 -24.21
CA GLY A 221 -13.05 21.12 -24.46
C GLY A 221 -13.79 20.09 -23.63
N ALA A 222 -13.91 18.88 -24.18
CA ALA A 222 -14.43 17.70 -23.50
C ALA A 222 -13.55 16.49 -23.78
N LEU A 223 -13.24 15.73 -22.74
CA LEU A 223 -12.46 14.50 -22.81
C LEU A 223 -13.20 13.37 -22.09
N PHE A 224 -13.08 12.18 -22.66
CA PHE A 224 -13.52 10.94 -22.01
C PHE A 224 -12.49 9.84 -22.28
N SER A 225 -12.13 9.08 -21.25
CA SER A 225 -11.31 7.87 -21.41
C SER A 225 -11.91 6.68 -20.69
N VAL A 226 -11.59 5.49 -21.18
CA VAL A 226 -11.91 4.20 -20.57
C VAL A 226 -10.69 3.31 -20.65
N ALA A 227 -10.38 2.65 -19.53
CA ALA A 227 -9.35 1.63 -19.43
C ALA A 227 -9.94 0.37 -18.81
N TYR A 228 -9.72 -0.77 -19.44
CA TYR A 228 -10.12 -2.09 -18.92
C TYR A 228 -8.90 -3.00 -18.91
N SER A 229 -8.70 -3.72 -17.83
CA SER A 229 -7.69 -4.78 -17.75
C SER A 229 -8.21 -5.96 -16.97
N LYS A 230 -7.91 -7.17 -17.47
CA LYS A 230 -7.98 -8.40 -16.71
C LYS A 230 -6.58 -8.84 -16.35
N ARG A 231 -6.41 -9.48 -15.19
CA ARG A 231 -5.13 -10.03 -14.73
C ARG A 231 -5.37 -11.32 -13.96
N GLN A 232 -4.81 -12.40 -14.45
CA GLN A 232 -4.85 -13.71 -13.81
C GLN A 232 -3.42 -14.13 -13.48
N THR A 233 -3.13 -14.30 -12.19
CA THR A 233 -1.80 -14.68 -11.73
C THR A 233 -1.88 -15.85 -10.79
N ARG A 234 -0.75 -16.54 -10.66
CA ARG A 234 -0.54 -17.60 -9.69
C ARG A 234 0.67 -17.24 -8.83
N GLU A 235 0.58 -17.54 -7.54
CA GLU A 235 1.71 -17.48 -6.64
C GLU A 235 1.99 -18.89 -6.12
N GLU A 236 3.20 -19.38 -6.30
CA GLU A 236 3.61 -20.71 -5.85
C GLU A 236 4.85 -20.62 -4.98
N GLY A 237 4.95 -21.56 -4.04
CA GLY A 237 6.10 -21.64 -3.17
C GLY A 237 5.92 -22.50 -1.94
N SER A 238 6.85 -22.35 -1.00
CA SER A 238 6.83 -23.00 0.29
C SER A 238 6.62 -22.01 1.42
N GLN A 239 5.94 -22.45 2.47
CA GLN A 239 5.74 -21.67 3.69
C GLN A 239 5.95 -22.52 4.92
N SER A 240 6.47 -21.91 6.01
CA SER A 240 6.51 -22.53 7.33
C SER A 240 5.28 -22.18 8.17
N GLY A 241 4.51 -21.16 7.78
CA GLY A 241 3.43 -20.58 8.57
C GLY A 241 3.91 -19.91 9.86
N GLY A 242 5.20 -19.61 9.92
CA GLY A 242 5.95 -19.12 11.05
C GLY A 242 6.81 -20.20 11.72
N TRP A 243 7.75 -19.74 12.51
CA TRP A 243 8.59 -20.59 13.35
C TRP A 243 8.29 -20.29 14.81
N GLU A 244 8.13 -21.33 15.61
CA GLU A 244 7.80 -21.15 17.02
C GLU A 244 8.46 -22.21 17.91
N ARG A 245 8.55 -21.90 19.20
CA ARG A 245 8.91 -22.87 20.23
C ARG A 245 7.62 -23.41 20.82
N ASN A 246 7.59 -24.70 21.10
CA ASN A 246 6.54 -25.26 21.95
C ASN A 246 6.54 -24.56 23.31
N GLY A 247 5.47 -23.86 23.57
CA GLY A 247 5.06 -23.03 24.68
C GLY A 247 5.98 -22.76 25.87
N ASN A 248 5.73 -21.65 26.57
CA ASN A 248 6.44 -21.26 27.78
C ASN A 248 6.14 -22.12 29.00
N THR A 249 5.22 -23.08 28.91
CA THR A 249 4.80 -23.92 30.05
C THR A 249 5.12 -25.39 29.78
N ALA A 250 5.41 -26.11 30.85
CA ALA A 250 5.76 -27.54 30.79
C ALA A 250 4.63 -28.45 30.24
N THR A 251 3.46 -27.93 29.95
CA THR A 251 2.26 -28.62 29.50
C THR A 251 2.00 -28.51 27.97
N ASP A 252 2.71 -27.66 27.23
CA ASP A 252 2.48 -27.41 25.80
C ASP A 252 3.58 -28.05 24.93
N ARG A 253 4.01 -29.27 25.28
CA ARG A 253 5.13 -29.95 24.63
C ARG A 253 4.63 -31.15 23.85
N TRP A 254 5.57 -31.80 23.15
CA TRP A 254 5.34 -33.08 22.51
C TRP A 254 4.76 -34.07 23.50
N ASN A 255 3.81 -34.90 23.08
CA ASN A 255 3.25 -35.95 23.93
C ASN A 255 4.34 -36.97 24.34
N SER A 256 5.18 -37.30 23.36
CA SER A 256 6.35 -38.15 23.64
C SER A 256 7.54 -37.77 22.76
N VAL A 257 8.72 -38.12 23.22
CA VAL A 257 10.00 -38.05 22.49
C VAL A 257 10.65 -39.41 22.46
N PRO A 258 11.64 -39.69 21.59
CA PRO A 258 12.32 -41.01 21.53
C PRO A 258 12.81 -41.47 22.89
N THR A 259 12.65 -42.74 23.18
CA THR A 259 13.08 -43.34 24.45
C THR A 259 14.62 -43.46 24.55
N GLY A 260 15.16 -43.36 25.76
CA GLY A 260 16.60 -43.46 26.00
C GLY A 260 17.38 -42.16 25.93
N LEU A 261 16.73 -41.03 25.72
CA LEU A 261 17.36 -39.72 25.75
C LEU A 261 17.71 -39.31 27.18
N SER A 262 18.81 -38.57 27.36
CA SER A 262 19.12 -37.86 28.59
C SER A 262 18.11 -36.73 28.86
N ALA A 263 18.02 -36.28 30.12
CA ALA A 263 17.14 -35.18 30.49
C ALA A 263 17.47 -33.90 29.70
N ASP A 264 18.74 -33.65 29.42
CA ASP A 264 19.19 -32.49 28.64
C ASP A 264 18.76 -32.61 27.17
N GLU A 265 18.82 -33.77 26.58
CA GLU A 265 18.34 -34.01 25.20
C GLU A 265 16.83 -33.89 25.12
N VAL A 266 16.09 -34.41 26.08
CA VAL A 266 14.63 -34.21 26.18
C VAL A 266 14.30 -32.71 26.27
N ALA A 267 15.03 -31.99 27.12
CA ALA A 267 14.85 -30.52 27.22
C ALA A 267 15.18 -29.81 25.91
N ARG A 268 16.24 -30.23 25.19
CA ARG A 268 16.62 -29.69 23.89
C ARG A 268 15.55 -29.91 22.84
N VAL A 269 14.97 -31.11 22.76
CA VAL A 269 13.84 -31.38 21.81
C VAL A 269 12.62 -30.54 22.15
N ASN A 270 12.26 -30.46 23.41
CA ASN A 270 11.11 -29.70 23.87
C ASN A 270 11.26 -28.19 23.71
N ASN A 271 12.46 -27.65 23.67
CA ASN A 271 12.74 -26.21 23.50
C ASN A 271 13.21 -25.87 22.08
N SER A 272 13.22 -26.83 21.16
CA SER A 272 13.59 -26.53 19.76
C SER A 272 12.57 -25.64 19.09
N VAL A 273 13.06 -24.83 18.13
CA VAL A 273 12.21 -24.05 17.24
C VAL A 273 11.81 -24.94 16.06
N HIS A 274 10.56 -25.00 15.73
CA HIS A 274 10.03 -25.81 14.62
C HIS A 274 9.10 -24.99 13.73
N ALA A 275 8.91 -25.42 12.47
CA ALA A 275 7.93 -24.85 11.58
C ALA A 275 6.52 -25.08 12.14
N ARG A 276 5.68 -24.05 12.09
CA ARG A 276 4.31 -24.08 12.62
C ARG A 276 3.35 -24.78 11.67
N PHE A 277 3.45 -24.49 10.37
CA PHE A 277 2.63 -25.07 9.30
C PHE A 277 3.51 -25.33 8.06
N PRO A 278 4.41 -26.33 8.11
CA PRO A 278 5.21 -26.64 6.93
C PRO A 278 4.29 -27.06 5.79
N ARG A 279 4.28 -26.27 4.70
CA ARG A 279 3.36 -26.42 3.58
C ARG A 279 3.90 -25.87 2.27
N TYR A 280 3.29 -26.27 1.18
CA TYR A 280 3.41 -25.64 -0.12
C TYR A 280 2.13 -24.86 -0.41
N VAL A 281 2.27 -23.76 -1.14
CA VAL A 281 1.17 -22.88 -1.52
C VAL A 281 1.00 -22.83 -3.04
N ASN A 282 -0.21 -22.60 -3.47
CA ASN A 282 -0.60 -22.40 -4.85
C ASN A 282 -1.81 -21.48 -4.87
N PHE A 283 -1.58 -20.17 -4.94
CA PHE A 283 -2.63 -19.17 -4.88
C PHE A 283 -2.97 -18.73 -6.30
N GLU A 284 -4.26 -18.64 -6.59
CA GLU A 284 -4.76 -18.11 -7.84
C GLU A 284 -5.47 -16.78 -7.59
N HIS A 285 -5.12 -15.77 -8.39
CA HIS A 285 -5.71 -14.45 -8.35
C HIS A 285 -6.34 -14.14 -9.70
N ASP A 286 -7.59 -13.72 -9.70
CA ASP A 286 -8.30 -13.19 -10.87
C ASP A 286 -8.78 -11.78 -10.54
N GLN A 287 -8.43 -10.80 -11.37
CA GLN A 287 -8.75 -9.41 -11.17
C GLN A 287 -9.25 -8.79 -12.47
N ASP A 288 -10.40 -8.11 -12.39
CA ASP A 288 -10.95 -7.28 -13.45
C ASP A 288 -10.95 -5.82 -12.99
N ARG A 289 -10.38 -4.93 -13.79
CA ARG A 289 -10.29 -3.51 -13.49
C ARG A 289 -10.91 -2.68 -14.61
N LEU A 290 -11.80 -1.76 -14.23
CA LEU A 290 -12.40 -0.79 -15.13
C LEU A 290 -12.17 0.62 -14.59
N GLY A 291 -11.55 1.47 -15.38
CA GLY A 291 -11.34 2.88 -15.08
C GLY A 291 -12.01 3.77 -16.12
N LEU A 292 -12.61 4.86 -15.68
CA LEU A 292 -13.21 5.88 -16.54
C LEU A 292 -12.75 7.26 -16.07
N THR A 293 -12.35 8.12 -16.99
CA THR A 293 -12.17 9.55 -16.71
C THR A 293 -13.02 10.39 -17.62
N GLY A 294 -13.48 11.53 -17.11
CA GLY A 294 -14.17 12.53 -17.89
C GLY A 294 -13.72 13.93 -17.45
N SER A 295 -13.47 14.81 -18.41
CA SER A 295 -13.10 16.19 -18.13
C SER A 295 -13.81 17.14 -19.06
N LEU A 296 -14.33 18.24 -18.49
CA LEU A 296 -14.90 19.37 -19.22
C LEU A 296 -14.15 20.62 -18.82
N GLN A 297 -13.57 21.32 -19.78
CA GLN A 297 -12.90 22.59 -19.54
C GLN A 297 -13.56 23.71 -20.32
N TRP A 298 -13.71 24.85 -19.66
CA TRP A 298 -14.28 26.07 -20.27
C TRP A 298 -13.44 27.29 -19.94
N LYS A 299 -12.96 27.97 -20.98
CA LYS A 299 -12.27 29.26 -20.91
C LYS A 299 -13.22 30.35 -21.41
N PRO A 300 -14.06 30.97 -20.56
CA PRO A 300 -14.96 32.06 -20.96
C PRO A 300 -14.22 33.31 -21.40
N GLY A 301 -12.94 33.40 -21.15
CA GLY A 301 -12.02 34.47 -21.55
C GLY A 301 -10.58 34.03 -21.29
N GLU A 302 -9.60 34.85 -21.70
CA GLU A 302 -8.18 34.55 -21.62
C GLU A 302 -7.68 34.30 -20.18
N HIS A 303 -8.37 34.87 -19.20
CA HIS A 303 -7.95 34.87 -17.79
C HIS A 303 -8.71 33.92 -16.89
N THR A 304 -9.61 33.11 -17.43
CA THR A 304 -10.45 32.22 -16.61
C THR A 304 -10.48 30.82 -17.20
N THR A 305 -10.16 29.80 -16.38
CA THR A 305 -10.38 28.42 -16.72
C THR A 305 -11.23 27.77 -15.66
N LEU A 306 -12.30 27.11 -16.08
CA LEU A 306 -13.13 26.23 -15.26
C LEU A 306 -12.90 24.79 -15.74
N SER A 307 -12.60 23.89 -14.81
CA SER A 307 -12.44 22.46 -15.10
C SER A 307 -13.34 21.64 -14.20
N PHE A 308 -14.12 20.73 -14.80
CA PHE A 308 -14.90 19.74 -14.08
C PHE A 308 -14.36 18.36 -14.45
N ASP A 309 -13.82 17.64 -13.46
CA ASP A 309 -13.18 16.34 -13.65
C ASP A 309 -13.96 15.26 -12.91
N VAL A 310 -14.06 14.10 -13.53
CA VAL A 310 -14.68 12.88 -12.99
C VAL A 310 -13.71 11.73 -13.15
N LEU A 311 -13.52 10.95 -12.10
CA LEU A 311 -12.79 9.69 -12.12
C LEU A 311 -13.66 8.61 -11.47
N HIS A 312 -13.82 7.49 -12.16
CA HIS A 312 -14.41 6.26 -11.65
C HIS A 312 -13.45 5.12 -11.86
N SER A 313 -13.22 4.33 -10.83
CA SER A 313 -12.46 3.08 -10.95
C SER A 313 -13.16 1.97 -10.19
N LYS A 314 -13.21 0.79 -10.78
CA LYS A 314 -13.74 -0.43 -10.18
C LYS A 314 -12.73 -1.55 -10.33
N LEU A 315 -12.43 -2.22 -9.22
CA LEU A 315 -11.64 -3.43 -9.14
C LEU A 315 -12.54 -4.56 -8.61
N ASP A 316 -12.79 -5.57 -9.39
CA ASP A 316 -13.39 -6.84 -8.95
C ASP A 316 -12.28 -7.88 -8.85
N ALA A 317 -12.24 -8.62 -7.75
CA ALA A 317 -11.18 -9.60 -7.54
C ALA A 317 -11.68 -10.87 -6.84
N GLU A 318 -11.12 -11.99 -7.27
CA GLU A 318 -11.28 -13.31 -6.67
C GLU A 318 -9.91 -13.91 -6.37
N ARG A 319 -9.78 -14.55 -5.21
CA ARG A 319 -8.59 -15.28 -4.82
C ARG A 319 -8.95 -16.63 -4.25
N THR A 320 -8.22 -17.64 -4.69
CA THR A 320 -8.33 -19.01 -4.17
C THR A 320 -7.00 -19.43 -3.55
N GLU A 321 -7.02 -19.91 -2.31
CA GLU A 321 -5.84 -20.35 -1.56
C GLU A 321 -6.03 -21.77 -1.03
N PRO A 322 -5.61 -22.81 -1.78
CA PRO A 322 -5.55 -24.17 -1.27
C PRO A 322 -4.27 -24.41 -0.45
N PHE A 323 -4.39 -24.95 0.73
CA PHE A 323 -3.27 -25.34 1.60
C PHE A 323 -3.36 -26.82 1.93
N LEU A 324 -2.18 -27.47 2.08
CA LEU A 324 -2.03 -28.77 2.70
C LEU A 324 -0.98 -28.66 3.80
N GLU A 325 -1.39 -28.81 5.06
CA GLU A 325 -0.56 -28.46 6.21
C GLU A 325 -0.76 -29.36 7.42
N ALA A 326 0.24 -29.41 8.29
CA ALA A 326 0.16 -30.09 9.59
C ALA A 326 -0.21 -29.08 10.68
N ILE A 327 -1.46 -29.08 11.15
CA ILE A 327 -1.95 -28.10 12.14
C ILE A 327 -1.55 -28.44 13.57
N SER A 328 -1.20 -29.71 13.87
CA SER A 328 -0.87 -30.16 15.22
C SER A 328 0.26 -29.37 15.87
N PHE A 329 1.21 -28.89 15.09
CA PHE A 329 2.35 -28.11 15.59
C PHE A 329 1.97 -26.76 16.19
N ALA A 330 0.81 -26.21 15.81
CA ALA A 330 0.28 -24.96 16.35
C ALA A 330 -0.78 -25.15 17.43
N ARG A 331 -1.12 -26.40 17.76
CA ARG A 331 -2.16 -26.72 18.76
C ARG A 331 -1.54 -27.12 20.08
N GLY A 332 -1.98 -26.47 21.16
CA GLY A 332 -1.67 -26.91 22.52
C GLY A 332 -2.68 -27.96 23.06
N ASN A 333 -2.43 -28.47 24.25
CA ASN A 333 -3.25 -29.46 24.96
C ASN A 333 -4.72 -29.08 25.19
N ALA A 334 -5.06 -27.80 25.04
CA ALA A 334 -6.39 -27.27 25.43
C ALA A 334 -7.54 -27.72 24.54
N THR A 335 -7.28 -28.36 23.41
CA THR A 335 -8.32 -28.71 22.40
C THR A 335 -8.93 -30.10 22.59
N GLY A 336 -8.49 -30.87 23.59
CA GLY A 336 -8.96 -32.25 23.82
C GLY A 336 -8.51 -33.24 22.72
N ARG A 337 -7.52 -32.83 21.88
CA ARG A 337 -6.92 -33.65 20.82
C ARG A 337 -5.66 -34.35 21.33
N ARG A 338 -5.29 -35.44 20.68
CA ARG A 338 -3.98 -36.07 20.94
C ARG A 338 -2.88 -35.11 20.59
N GLN A 339 -1.84 -35.09 21.42
CA GLN A 339 -0.62 -34.37 21.12
C GLN A 339 0.28 -35.19 20.20
N THR A 340 1.06 -34.51 19.43
CA THR A 340 2.05 -35.08 18.49
C THR A 340 3.19 -35.79 19.23
N ASP A 341 3.55 -36.96 18.75
CA ASP A 341 4.69 -37.74 19.20
C ASP A 341 5.89 -37.53 18.27
N VAL A 342 7.06 -37.23 18.82
CA VAL A 342 8.32 -37.17 18.07
C VAL A 342 8.95 -38.53 17.99
N ARG A 343 9.10 -39.09 16.78
CA ARG A 343 9.69 -40.41 16.52
C ARG A 343 11.19 -40.31 16.20
N ALA A 344 11.55 -39.33 15.40
CA ALA A 344 12.93 -39.00 15.05
C ALA A 344 13.07 -37.50 14.85
N TYR A 345 14.27 -36.99 15.09
CA TYR A 345 14.52 -35.55 14.97
C TYR A 345 15.99 -35.26 14.67
N GLU A 346 16.23 -34.09 14.09
CA GLU A 346 17.55 -33.45 14.03
C GLU A 346 17.39 -31.98 14.36
N ILE A 347 18.20 -31.46 15.27
CA ILE A 347 18.20 -30.07 15.70
C ILE A 347 19.57 -29.51 15.37
N ASP A 348 19.58 -28.40 14.61
CA ASP A 348 20.79 -27.73 14.19
C ASP A 348 21.47 -26.94 15.33
N GLN A 349 22.55 -26.24 15.00
CA GLN A 349 23.31 -25.41 15.95
C GLN A 349 22.54 -24.18 16.45
N ASN A 350 21.50 -23.73 15.70
CA ASN A 350 20.64 -22.60 16.03
C ASN A 350 19.42 -23.03 16.88
N GLY A 351 19.32 -24.31 17.22
CA GLY A 351 18.20 -24.84 17.97
C GLY A 351 16.94 -25.06 17.13
N THR A 352 17.07 -25.11 15.82
CA THR A 352 15.97 -25.40 14.89
C THR A 352 15.85 -26.89 14.69
N MET A 353 14.65 -27.45 14.84
CA MET A 353 14.36 -28.83 14.44
C MET A 353 14.22 -28.85 12.92
N VAL A 354 15.32 -29.13 12.23
CA VAL A 354 15.41 -29.10 10.74
C VAL A 354 14.93 -30.40 10.11
N TYR A 355 14.74 -31.45 10.88
CA TYR A 355 14.16 -32.71 10.47
C TYR A 355 13.34 -33.31 11.59
N GLY A 356 12.18 -33.87 11.24
CA GLY A 356 11.33 -34.55 12.18
C GLY A 356 10.46 -35.62 11.53
N VAL A 357 10.23 -36.72 12.27
CA VAL A 357 9.23 -37.77 11.99
C VAL A 357 8.27 -37.80 13.16
N PHE A 358 6.98 -37.76 12.89
CA PHE A 358 5.97 -37.55 13.90
C PHE A 358 4.79 -38.50 13.72
N ASP A 359 4.15 -38.89 14.83
CA ASP A 359 2.90 -39.61 14.88
C ASP A 359 1.83 -38.76 15.58
N ASN A 360 0.55 -39.13 15.42
CA ASN A 360 -0.61 -38.39 15.93
C ASN A 360 -0.65 -36.95 15.41
N VAL A 361 -0.42 -36.76 14.13
CA VAL A 361 -0.47 -35.43 13.47
C VAL A 361 -1.83 -35.20 12.86
N ASP A 362 -2.46 -34.08 13.22
CA ASP A 362 -3.64 -33.58 12.53
C ASP A 362 -3.19 -32.84 11.27
N THR A 363 -3.65 -33.29 10.11
CA THR A 363 -3.36 -32.67 8.81
C THR A 363 -4.61 -31.97 8.31
N ARG A 364 -4.43 -30.79 7.76
CA ARG A 364 -5.48 -30.01 7.11
C ARG A 364 -5.28 -29.94 5.60
N SER A 365 -6.40 -30.08 4.87
CA SER A 365 -6.57 -29.50 3.55
C SER A 365 -7.52 -28.30 3.71
N GLU A 366 -7.00 -27.11 3.61
CA GLU A 366 -7.75 -25.88 3.75
C GLU A 366 -7.90 -25.25 2.37
N ASN A 367 -9.10 -24.78 2.02
CA ASN A 367 -9.32 -23.98 0.83
C ASN A 367 -10.02 -22.69 1.22
N ARG A 368 -9.43 -21.56 0.85
CA ARG A 368 -9.97 -20.23 1.05
C ARG A 368 -10.42 -19.65 -0.29
N LEU A 369 -11.57 -19.03 -0.28
CA LEU A 369 -12.10 -18.24 -1.40
C LEU A 369 -12.44 -16.86 -0.88
N ASP A 370 -11.73 -15.86 -1.40
CA ASP A 370 -11.99 -14.46 -1.12
C ASP A 370 -12.54 -13.81 -2.40
N GLU A 371 -13.70 -13.15 -2.30
CA GLU A 371 -14.33 -12.36 -3.36
C GLU A 371 -14.56 -10.95 -2.83
N TRP A 372 -14.01 -9.96 -3.52
CA TRP A 372 -14.18 -8.57 -3.13
C TRP A 372 -14.26 -7.64 -4.33
N ASN A 373 -14.86 -6.48 -4.12
CA ASN A 373 -14.81 -5.39 -5.06
C ASN A 373 -14.41 -4.08 -4.37
N THR A 374 -13.73 -3.21 -5.10
CA THR A 374 -13.45 -1.84 -4.69
C THR A 374 -13.96 -0.90 -5.75
N VAL A 375 -14.78 0.07 -5.35
CA VAL A 375 -15.29 1.12 -6.23
C VAL A 375 -14.79 2.47 -5.72
N PHE A 376 -14.10 3.20 -6.58
CA PHE A 376 -13.65 4.56 -6.31
C PHE A 376 -14.35 5.56 -7.24
N ASN A 377 -14.88 6.63 -6.66
CA ASN A 377 -15.49 7.73 -7.41
C ASN A 377 -14.91 9.06 -6.92
N GLN A 378 -14.56 9.94 -7.84
CA GLN A 378 -14.13 11.31 -7.53
C GLN A 378 -14.76 12.29 -8.49
N TYR A 379 -15.20 13.43 -7.95
CA TYR A 379 -15.74 14.55 -8.68
C TYR A 379 -15.07 15.82 -8.18
N SER A 380 -14.54 16.63 -9.08
CA SER A 380 -13.92 17.90 -8.70
C SER A 380 -14.30 19.01 -9.67
N LEU A 381 -14.43 20.22 -9.13
CA LEU A 381 -14.60 21.44 -9.88
C LEU A 381 -13.49 22.41 -9.48
N SER A 382 -12.70 22.85 -10.44
CA SER A 382 -11.64 23.83 -10.22
C SER A 382 -11.89 25.11 -11.03
N LEU A 383 -11.47 26.22 -10.46
CA LEU A 383 -11.47 27.54 -11.07
C LEU A 383 -10.07 28.13 -10.97
N ASP A 384 -9.52 28.53 -12.11
CA ASP A 384 -8.33 29.36 -12.19
C ASP A 384 -8.71 30.69 -12.78
N HIS A 385 -8.45 31.82 -12.07
CA HIS A 385 -8.80 33.14 -12.53
C HIS A 385 -7.70 34.17 -12.26
N GLU A 386 -7.28 34.82 -13.29
CA GLU A 386 -6.33 35.96 -13.26
C GLU A 386 -7.08 37.27 -13.32
N PHE A 387 -7.27 37.96 -12.19
CA PHE A 387 -7.89 39.30 -12.17
C PHE A 387 -6.99 40.34 -12.83
N SER A 388 -5.70 40.14 -12.80
CA SER A 388 -4.65 40.97 -13.42
C SER A 388 -3.33 40.19 -13.42
N ASP A 389 -2.32 40.71 -14.14
CA ASP A 389 -0.93 40.16 -14.10
C ASP A 389 -0.34 40.07 -12.70
N ARG A 390 -0.98 40.67 -11.71
CA ARG A 390 -0.53 40.68 -10.31
C ARG A 390 -1.38 39.86 -9.36
N PHE A 391 -2.59 39.51 -9.72
CA PHE A 391 -3.50 38.84 -8.77
C PHE A 391 -4.24 37.71 -9.43
N LYS A 392 -4.01 36.52 -8.88
CA LYS A 392 -4.61 35.27 -9.30
C LYS A 392 -5.35 34.61 -8.13
N ILE A 393 -6.42 33.89 -8.44
CA ILE A 393 -7.14 33.02 -7.50
C ILE A 393 -7.30 31.65 -8.13
N ASN A 394 -7.04 30.62 -7.34
CA ASN A 394 -7.37 29.25 -7.65
C ASN A 394 -8.37 28.76 -6.60
N ALA A 395 -9.41 28.06 -7.03
CA ALA A 395 -10.38 27.45 -6.14
C ALA A 395 -10.65 26.02 -6.58
N LEU A 396 -10.83 25.13 -5.60
CA LEU A 396 -11.14 23.71 -5.81
C LEU A 396 -12.24 23.31 -4.84
N VAL A 397 -13.25 22.60 -5.33
CA VAL A 397 -14.22 21.89 -4.51
C VAL A 397 -14.38 20.48 -5.08
N GLY A 398 -14.47 19.50 -4.21
CA GLY A 398 -14.63 18.14 -4.69
C GLY A 398 -14.96 17.14 -3.60
N THR A 399 -15.35 15.97 -4.05
CA THR A 399 -15.69 14.80 -3.22
C THR A 399 -15.10 13.55 -3.81
N SER A 400 -14.66 12.63 -2.97
CA SER A 400 -14.29 11.27 -3.38
C SER A 400 -14.81 10.23 -2.39
N LYS A 401 -15.08 9.04 -2.91
CA LYS A 401 -15.54 7.89 -2.14
C LYS A 401 -14.89 6.63 -2.66
N SER A 402 -14.31 5.86 -1.74
CA SER A 402 -13.81 4.50 -1.99
C SER A 402 -14.62 3.52 -1.15
N GLU A 403 -15.28 2.56 -1.79
CA GLU A 403 -16.07 1.52 -1.15
C GLU A 403 -15.43 0.17 -1.46
N LEU A 404 -14.99 -0.53 -0.42
CA LEU A 404 -14.55 -1.93 -0.48
C LEU A 404 -15.63 -2.81 0.12
N GLU A 405 -16.11 -3.78 -0.64
CA GLU A 405 -16.99 -4.84 -0.18
C GLU A 405 -16.26 -6.18 -0.30
N VAL A 406 -16.06 -6.87 0.82
CA VAL A 406 -15.62 -8.27 0.84
C VAL A 406 -16.86 -9.12 1.00
N GLU A 407 -17.47 -9.49 -0.14
CA GLU A 407 -18.71 -10.25 -0.19
C GLU A 407 -18.53 -11.63 0.44
N ARG A 408 -17.40 -12.28 0.13
CA ARG A 408 -17.00 -13.58 0.67
C ARG A 408 -15.54 -13.60 1.07
N ALA A 409 -15.31 -14.10 2.26
CA ALA A 409 -14.01 -14.51 2.74
C ALA A 409 -14.20 -15.87 3.43
N THR A 410 -14.47 -16.88 2.60
CA THR A 410 -14.89 -18.21 3.05
C THR A 410 -13.73 -19.17 3.08
N THR A 411 -13.51 -19.83 4.21
CA THR A 411 -12.54 -20.91 4.36
C THR A 411 -13.26 -22.20 4.73
N ILE A 412 -13.04 -23.24 3.95
CA ILE A 412 -13.46 -24.60 4.28
C ILE A 412 -12.23 -25.41 4.69
N ILE A 413 -12.31 -26.02 5.87
CA ILE A 413 -11.22 -26.78 6.45
C ILE A 413 -11.61 -28.24 6.53
N LEU A 414 -10.84 -29.06 5.84
CA LEU A 414 -10.88 -30.49 5.90
C LEU A 414 -9.77 -30.97 6.82
N GLU A 415 -10.03 -31.98 7.65
CA GLU A 415 -9.01 -32.57 8.52
C GLU A 415 -8.98 -34.09 8.42
N ASN A 416 -7.75 -34.59 8.46
CA ASN A 416 -7.41 -35.96 8.82
C ASN A 416 -6.75 -35.92 10.20
N PHE A 417 -7.25 -36.74 11.12
CA PHE A 417 -6.85 -36.70 12.51
C PHE A 417 -5.93 -37.85 12.86
N ASP A 418 -4.98 -37.57 13.79
CA ASP A 418 -4.10 -38.56 14.41
C ASP A 418 -3.29 -39.41 13.38
N SER A 419 -2.80 -38.78 12.29
CA SER A 419 -2.00 -39.46 11.27
C SER A 419 -0.61 -39.82 11.80
N ASP A 420 -0.12 -40.98 11.42
CA ASP A 420 1.23 -41.44 11.74
C ASP A 420 2.19 -41.22 10.56
N ASN A 421 3.48 -41.11 10.87
CA ASN A 421 4.56 -40.95 9.90
C ASN A 421 4.52 -39.65 9.11
N PHE A 422 4.08 -38.55 9.71
CA PHE A 422 4.30 -37.24 9.12
C PHE A 422 5.80 -36.91 9.16
N VAL A 423 6.35 -36.41 8.07
CA VAL A 423 7.78 -36.05 7.97
C VAL A 423 7.92 -34.66 7.38
N TYR A 424 8.81 -33.84 7.95
CA TYR A 424 9.39 -32.69 7.25
C TYR A 424 10.93 -32.78 7.31
N ASP A 425 11.58 -32.23 6.26
CA ASP A 425 13.04 -32.22 6.14
C ASP A 425 13.50 -30.94 5.42
N PHE A 426 14.11 -30.04 6.18
CA PHE A 426 14.70 -28.78 5.70
C PHE A 426 16.23 -28.90 5.46
N ARG A 427 16.87 -30.05 5.73
CA ARG A 427 18.32 -30.21 5.71
C ARG A 427 18.94 -30.09 4.31
N GLY A 428 18.23 -30.56 3.31
CA GLY A 428 18.74 -30.57 1.93
C GLY A 428 18.51 -29.26 1.19
N ASN A 429 17.36 -28.65 1.42
CA ASN A 429 16.94 -27.41 0.83
C ASN A 429 15.87 -26.79 1.74
N ASP A 430 16.22 -25.74 2.41
CA ASP A 430 15.32 -25.02 3.33
C ASP A 430 14.27 -24.14 2.61
N LYS A 431 14.57 -23.75 1.36
CA LYS A 431 13.64 -23.05 0.47
C LYS A 431 12.54 -23.99 -0.09
N ARG A 432 12.84 -25.27 -0.21
CA ARG A 432 11.93 -26.31 -0.74
C ARG A 432 12.04 -27.57 0.11
N PRO A 433 11.52 -27.55 1.36
CA PRO A 433 11.63 -28.66 2.27
C PRO A 433 10.83 -29.88 1.79
N TYR A 434 11.33 -31.08 2.07
CA TYR A 434 10.53 -32.29 1.88
C TYR A 434 9.44 -32.37 2.95
N VAL A 435 8.18 -32.62 2.52
CA VAL A 435 7.03 -32.84 3.40
C VAL A 435 6.27 -34.10 2.96
N SER A 436 5.94 -34.98 3.92
CA SER A 436 5.14 -36.19 3.68
C SER A 436 4.13 -36.40 4.80
N TYR A 437 2.91 -36.78 4.45
CA TYR A 437 1.76 -36.79 5.36
C TYR A 437 1.45 -38.18 5.96
N GLY A 438 2.11 -39.24 5.52
CA GLY A 438 1.94 -40.59 6.05
C GLY A 438 0.69 -41.34 5.57
N PHE A 439 -0.20 -40.68 4.82
CA PHE A 439 -1.41 -41.27 4.24
C PHE A 439 -1.65 -40.70 2.81
N ASP A 440 -2.63 -41.29 2.09
CA ASP A 440 -3.01 -40.81 0.77
C ASP A 440 -3.85 -39.52 0.89
N VAL A 441 -3.22 -38.38 0.60
CA VAL A 441 -3.85 -37.06 0.67
C VAL A 441 -4.82 -36.79 -0.49
N THR A 442 -4.86 -37.66 -1.49
CA THR A 442 -5.79 -37.55 -2.66
C THR A 442 -7.10 -38.31 -2.44
N ASP A 443 -7.18 -39.24 -1.49
CA ASP A 443 -8.38 -40.01 -1.21
C ASP A 443 -9.38 -39.18 -0.36
N PRO A 444 -10.57 -38.84 -0.91
CA PRO A 444 -11.57 -38.08 -0.16
C PRO A 444 -12.06 -38.80 1.10
N ALA A 445 -11.97 -40.12 1.16
CA ALA A 445 -12.40 -40.91 2.34
C ALA A 445 -11.54 -40.61 3.59
N ASN A 446 -10.36 -40.07 3.41
CA ASN A 446 -9.46 -39.69 4.50
C ASN A 446 -9.79 -38.32 5.12
N TRP A 447 -10.77 -37.58 4.60
CA TRP A 447 -11.07 -36.21 4.98
C TRP A 447 -12.49 -36.02 5.52
N VAL A 448 -12.64 -35.14 6.48
CA VAL A 448 -13.94 -34.65 6.96
C VAL A 448 -13.91 -33.13 7.12
N VAL A 449 -15.05 -32.47 6.87
CA VAL A 449 -15.18 -31.04 7.19
C VAL A 449 -15.14 -30.89 8.71
N SER A 450 -14.16 -30.13 9.18
CA SER A 450 -13.94 -29.92 10.62
C SER A 450 -14.23 -28.47 11.06
N GLU A 451 -14.01 -27.51 10.18
CA GLU A 451 -14.18 -26.09 10.49
C GLU A 451 -14.57 -25.34 9.22
N VAL A 452 -15.41 -24.35 9.39
CA VAL A 452 -15.76 -23.38 8.35
C VAL A 452 -15.61 -21.98 8.92
N ARG A 453 -15.14 -21.04 8.11
CA ARG A 453 -15.01 -19.62 8.45
C ARG A 453 -15.61 -18.81 7.31
N GLU A 454 -16.28 -17.74 7.68
CA GLU A 454 -16.80 -16.75 6.75
C GLU A 454 -16.65 -15.37 7.40
N ARG A 455 -15.96 -14.44 6.76
CA ARG A 455 -15.62 -13.13 7.34
C ARG A 455 -15.89 -11.97 6.38
N PRO A 456 -17.17 -11.70 6.07
CA PRO A 456 -17.54 -10.56 5.23
C PRO A 456 -17.19 -9.25 5.93
N SER A 457 -16.80 -8.25 5.14
CA SER A 457 -16.53 -6.91 5.67
C SER A 457 -16.74 -5.84 4.60
N ASP A 458 -17.21 -4.68 5.04
CA ASP A 458 -17.36 -3.48 4.24
C ASP A 458 -16.47 -2.38 4.81
N GLN A 459 -15.80 -1.64 3.95
CA GLN A 459 -15.03 -0.45 4.33
C GLN A 459 -15.34 0.69 3.38
N THR A 460 -15.63 1.86 3.94
CA THR A 460 -15.86 3.09 3.19
C THR A 460 -14.85 4.15 3.62
N ASN A 461 -14.21 4.78 2.65
CA ASN A 461 -13.43 6.01 2.84
C ASN A 461 -14.11 7.12 2.05
N GLU A 462 -14.43 8.23 2.71
CA GLU A 462 -15.02 9.43 2.10
C GLU A 462 -14.10 10.61 2.31
N PHE A 463 -14.04 11.50 1.34
CA PHE A 463 -13.26 12.72 1.42
C PHE A 463 -13.96 13.85 0.70
N ASP A 464 -14.23 14.93 1.43
CA ASP A 464 -14.78 16.16 0.91
C ASP A 464 -13.79 17.31 1.12
N THR A 465 -13.69 18.23 0.16
CA THR A 465 -12.78 19.36 0.27
C THR A 465 -13.30 20.63 -0.41
N GLY A 466 -12.90 21.75 0.15
CA GLY A 466 -13.03 23.06 -0.46
C GLY A 466 -11.78 23.90 -0.18
N ARG A 467 -11.15 24.46 -1.21
CA ARG A 467 -9.92 25.24 -1.10
C ARG A 467 -9.99 26.50 -1.94
N ILE A 468 -9.43 27.58 -1.42
CA ILE A 468 -9.18 28.82 -2.15
C ILE A 468 -7.76 29.25 -1.88
N ASP A 469 -6.99 29.44 -2.95
CA ASP A 469 -5.63 29.94 -2.92
C ASP A 469 -5.53 31.24 -3.71
N THR A 470 -4.73 32.15 -3.23
CA THR A 470 -4.49 33.45 -3.85
C THR A 470 -3.01 33.70 -4.04
N ALA A 471 -2.64 34.35 -5.14
CA ALA A 471 -1.27 34.81 -5.38
C ALA A 471 -1.29 36.29 -5.79
N PHE A 472 -0.51 37.11 -5.10
CA PHE A 472 -0.38 38.54 -5.37
C PHE A 472 1.09 38.89 -5.61
N LYS A 473 1.42 39.25 -6.85
CA LYS A 473 2.76 39.71 -7.25
C LYS A 473 2.99 41.13 -6.70
N LEU A 474 3.77 41.21 -5.61
CA LEU A 474 4.13 42.47 -4.97
C LEU A 474 5.00 43.32 -5.89
N ASN A 475 6.00 42.68 -6.51
CA ASN A 475 6.90 43.23 -7.53
C ASN A 475 7.50 42.06 -8.33
N ASP A 476 8.50 42.28 -9.17
CA ASP A 476 9.12 41.25 -9.98
C ASP A 476 9.95 40.24 -9.17
N THR A 477 10.27 40.57 -7.94
CA THR A 477 11.06 39.72 -7.01
C THR A 477 10.16 38.89 -6.09
N PHE A 478 9.04 39.42 -5.62
CA PHE A 478 8.26 38.83 -4.54
C PHE A 478 6.81 38.61 -4.95
N THR A 479 6.33 37.39 -4.69
CA THR A 479 4.91 37.02 -4.80
C THR A 479 4.41 36.55 -3.43
N LEU A 480 3.37 37.19 -2.93
CA LEU A 480 2.69 36.77 -1.70
C LEU A 480 1.59 35.79 -2.07
N LYS A 481 1.59 34.61 -1.46
CA LYS A 481 0.54 33.61 -1.58
C LYS A 481 -0.15 33.41 -0.24
N GLY A 482 -1.41 33.02 -0.27
CA GLY A 482 -2.17 32.66 0.92
C GLY A 482 -3.45 31.95 0.55
N GLY A 483 -3.93 31.08 1.42
CA GLY A 483 -5.13 30.32 1.15
C GLY A 483 -5.76 29.74 2.41
N VAL A 484 -6.98 29.22 2.20
CA VAL A 484 -7.76 28.50 3.18
C VAL A 484 -8.23 27.19 2.57
N SER A 485 -8.16 26.11 3.34
CA SER A 485 -8.65 24.80 2.95
C SER A 485 -9.51 24.21 4.06
N TRP A 486 -10.63 23.63 3.67
CA TRP A 486 -11.46 22.76 4.50
C TRP A 486 -11.45 21.36 3.92
N LYS A 487 -11.37 20.35 4.80
CA LYS A 487 -11.36 18.93 4.44
C LYS A 487 -12.16 18.15 5.46
N GLU A 488 -12.87 17.13 5.02
CA GLU A 488 -13.53 16.15 5.89
C GLU A 488 -13.20 14.74 5.39
N TYR A 489 -12.70 13.91 6.30
CA TYR A 489 -12.48 12.48 6.07
C TYR A 489 -13.50 11.67 6.82
N GLY A 490 -14.09 10.67 6.15
CA GLY A 490 -14.87 9.61 6.75
C GLY A 490 -14.19 8.26 6.53
N PHE A 491 -14.13 7.45 7.58
CA PHE A 491 -13.62 6.09 7.55
C PHE A 491 -14.55 5.19 8.35
N ASP A 492 -15.25 4.28 7.68
CA ASP A 492 -16.19 3.37 8.28
C ASP A 492 -15.83 1.92 7.94
N VAL A 493 -15.86 1.03 8.94
CA VAL A 493 -15.68 -0.42 8.76
C VAL A 493 -16.76 -1.18 9.49
N VAL A 494 -17.38 -2.12 8.78
CA VAL A 494 -18.30 -3.10 9.35
C VAL A 494 -17.76 -4.50 9.01
N ALA A 495 -17.62 -5.37 10.02
CA ALA A 495 -17.11 -6.72 9.83
C ALA A 495 -17.93 -7.73 10.62
N GLY A 496 -18.09 -8.92 10.03
CA GLY A 496 -18.79 -10.04 10.62
C GLY A 496 -18.04 -11.36 10.50
N ALA A 497 -18.49 -12.37 11.25
CA ALA A 497 -17.94 -13.72 11.15
C ALA A 497 -18.99 -14.79 11.36
N ARG A 498 -18.83 -15.91 10.63
CA ARG A 498 -19.58 -17.17 10.79
C ARG A 498 -18.61 -18.32 11.11
N ASP A 499 -17.59 -18.08 11.92
CA ASP A 499 -16.60 -19.10 12.27
C ASP A 499 -17.24 -20.21 13.11
N THR A 500 -17.12 -21.46 12.68
CA THR A 500 -17.77 -22.60 13.30
C THR A 500 -16.94 -23.87 13.16
N THR A 501 -16.74 -24.59 14.28
CA THR A 501 -16.11 -25.90 14.33
C THR A 501 -17.15 -27.01 14.35
N LEU A 502 -16.96 -28.03 13.54
CA LEU A 502 -17.82 -29.21 13.49
C LEU A 502 -17.25 -30.38 14.34
N PRO A 503 -18.05 -31.20 15.02
CA PRO A 503 -19.51 -31.19 14.97
C PRO A 503 -20.14 -30.09 15.84
N ILE A 504 -21.28 -29.57 15.40
CA ILE A 504 -22.10 -28.69 16.22
C ILE A 504 -23.08 -29.56 17.03
N ASN A 505 -23.14 -29.33 18.31
CA ASN A 505 -24.10 -30.03 19.17
C ASN A 505 -24.61 -29.08 20.27
N ASN A 506 -25.55 -28.24 19.88
CA ASN A 506 -26.16 -27.25 20.79
C ASN A 506 -27.71 -27.28 20.62
N ALA A 507 -28.42 -26.49 21.41
CA ALA A 507 -29.90 -26.45 21.38
C ALA A 507 -30.45 -25.91 20.06
N SER A 508 -29.70 -25.08 19.32
CA SER A 508 -30.16 -24.44 18.08
C SER A 508 -29.79 -25.23 16.82
N CYS A 509 -28.73 -26.03 16.90
CA CYS A 509 -28.20 -26.76 15.76
C CYS A 509 -27.54 -28.08 16.20
N GLN A 510 -27.77 -29.12 15.43
CA GLN A 510 -27.06 -30.38 15.53
C GLN A 510 -26.53 -30.76 14.15
N MET A 511 -25.23 -30.66 13.94
CA MET A 511 -24.60 -31.01 12.68
C MET A 511 -23.33 -31.83 12.95
N ALA A 512 -23.32 -33.04 12.38
CA ALA A 512 -22.14 -33.89 12.43
C ALA A 512 -21.02 -33.34 11.51
N ARG A 513 -19.81 -33.87 11.63
CA ARG A 513 -18.78 -33.66 10.59
C ARG A 513 -19.28 -34.20 9.27
N VAL A 514 -19.15 -33.42 8.22
CA VAL A 514 -19.68 -33.71 6.90
C VAL A 514 -18.63 -34.48 6.10
N PRO A 515 -19.00 -35.65 5.49
CA PRO A 515 -18.15 -36.32 4.51
C PRO A 515 -17.94 -35.41 3.29
N VAL A 516 -16.78 -35.51 2.69
CA VAL A 516 -16.38 -34.59 1.63
C VAL A 516 -16.81 -35.09 0.25
N THR A 517 -17.31 -34.18 -0.56
CA THR A 517 -17.42 -34.33 -2.02
C THR A 517 -16.81 -33.04 -2.60
N GLY A 518 -15.81 -33.15 -3.47
CA GLY A 518 -15.18 -31.96 -4.02
C GLY A 518 -14.10 -32.25 -5.07
N SER A 519 -13.43 -31.23 -5.50
CA SER A 519 -12.35 -31.28 -6.47
C SER A 519 -10.99 -31.50 -5.81
N GLN A 520 -10.01 -31.93 -6.57
CA GLN A 520 -8.61 -32.03 -6.14
C GLN A 520 -7.89 -30.73 -6.41
N GLY A 521 -7.09 -30.26 -5.44
CA GLY A 521 -6.10 -29.21 -5.64
C GLY A 521 -4.77 -29.79 -6.14
N TYR A 522 -4.10 -29.03 -6.96
CA TYR A 522 -2.82 -29.42 -7.54
C TYR A 522 -1.78 -28.36 -7.20
N GLN A 523 -0.59 -28.81 -6.89
CA GLN A 523 0.58 -27.95 -6.79
C GLN A 523 1.27 -27.96 -8.16
N GLN A 524 1.17 -26.85 -8.87
CA GLN A 524 1.77 -26.67 -10.19
C GLN A 524 2.90 -25.63 -10.10
N GLY A 525 3.91 -25.72 -10.97
CA GLY A 525 5.11 -24.89 -10.91
C GLY A 525 6.21 -25.55 -10.07
N TYR A 526 5.86 -26.15 -8.94
CA TYR A 526 6.70 -27.16 -8.29
C TYR A 526 6.62 -28.50 -8.99
N GLY A 527 5.78 -28.62 -10.01
CA GLY A 527 5.29 -29.88 -10.52
C GLY A 527 6.34 -30.83 -10.96
N ASP A 528 7.26 -30.42 -11.80
CA ASP A 528 8.11 -31.39 -12.48
C ASP A 528 9.54 -31.45 -11.95
N ASN A 529 10.17 -30.33 -11.59
CA ASN A 529 11.58 -30.28 -11.28
C ASN A 529 11.91 -29.73 -9.89
N ASP A 530 11.00 -29.04 -9.24
CA ASP A 530 11.32 -28.25 -8.05
C ASP A 530 10.81 -28.85 -6.74
N LEU A 531 9.79 -29.70 -6.76
CA LEU A 531 9.39 -30.47 -5.60
C LEU A 531 10.39 -31.60 -5.29
N PRO A 532 10.79 -31.79 -4.03
CA PRO A 532 11.56 -32.94 -3.61
C PRO A 532 10.92 -34.25 -4.04
N ALA A 533 11.74 -35.23 -4.44
CA ALA A 533 11.26 -36.54 -4.92
C ALA A 533 10.46 -37.25 -3.82
N GLY A 534 9.32 -37.83 -4.17
CA GLY A 534 8.46 -38.57 -3.26
C GLY A 534 7.40 -37.74 -2.53
N MET A 535 7.35 -36.43 -2.74
CA MET A 535 6.27 -35.59 -2.25
C MET A 535 4.98 -35.80 -3.04
N ALA A 536 3.83 -35.56 -2.38
CA ALA A 536 2.54 -35.49 -3.04
C ALA A 536 2.48 -34.25 -3.95
N ARG A 537 2.14 -34.44 -5.22
CA ARG A 537 1.99 -33.37 -6.22
C ARG A 537 0.54 -32.90 -6.39
N SER A 538 -0.38 -33.61 -5.79
CA SER A 538 -1.80 -33.26 -5.74
C SER A 538 -2.37 -33.69 -4.39
N PHE A 539 -3.41 -33.04 -3.96
CA PHE A 539 -4.13 -33.35 -2.74
C PHE A 539 -5.61 -33.02 -2.92
N PHE A 540 -6.43 -33.66 -2.09
CA PHE A 540 -7.86 -33.40 -2.10
C PHE A 540 -8.15 -32.03 -1.46
N VAL A 541 -8.92 -31.20 -2.16
CA VAL A 541 -9.33 -29.88 -1.70
C VAL A 541 -10.83 -29.67 -1.89
N ALA A 542 -11.46 -28.97 -0.95
CA ALA A 542 -12.89 -28.68 -1.03
C ALA A 542 -13.21 -27.67 -2.15
N ASP A 543 -14.27 -27.93 -2.91
CA ASP A 543 -14.95 -26.87 -3.66
C ASP A 543 -15.70 -26.00 -2.66
N VAL A 544 -15.18 -24.78 -2.42
CA VAL A 544 -15.68 -23.88 -1.37
C VAL A 544 -17.14 -23.52 -1.60
N ARG A 545 -17.52 -23.12 -2.83
CA ARG A 545 -18.87 -22.70 -3.15
C ARG A 545 -19.88 -23.86 -3.00
N ALA A 546 -19.59 -24.99 -3.65
CA ALA A 546 -20.48 -26.15 -3.63
C ALA A 546 -20.66 -26.69 -2.20
N LEU A 547 -19.62 -26.73 -1.39
CA LEU A 547 -19.69 -27.25 -0.03
C LEU A 547 -20.37 -26.26 0.94
N ALA A 548 -20.06 -24.97 0.85
CA ALA A 548 -20.73 -23.93 1.63
C ALA A 548 -22.25 -23.93 1.37
N ASP A 549 -22.66 -24.05 0.11
CA ASP A 549 -24.09 -24.18 -0.27
C ASP A 549 -24.72 -25.47 0.28
N ALA A 550 -24.02 -26.59 0.16
CA ALA A 550 -24.51 -27.89 0.63
C ALA A 550 -24.75 -27.94 2.15
N ILE A 551 -23.92 -27.28 2.95
CA ILE A 551 -24.09 -27.19 4.41
C ILE A 551 -24.97 -26.02 4.83
N GLY A 552 -25.33 -25.12 3.90
CA GLY A 552 -26.15 -23.94 4.18
C GLY A 552 -25.41 -22.88 4.98
N LEU A 553 -24.08 -22.67 4.73
CA LEU A 553 -23.22 -21.75 5.48
C LEU A 553 -23.79 -20.32 5.51
N TYR A 554 -24.35 -19.85 4.39
CA TYR A 554 -24.89 -18.50 4.25
C TYR A 554 -26.38 -18.37 4.61
N THR A 555 -27.10 -19.48 4.74
CA THR A 555 -28.57 -19.49 4.85
C THR A 555 -29.12 -20.11 6.15
N ASN A 556 -28.28 -20.89 6.85
CA ASN A 556 -28.66 -21.56 8.10
C ASN A 556 -28.08 -20.83 9.32
N ASP A 557 -28.67 -19.69 9.68
CA ASP A 557 -28.24 -18.89 10.83
C ASP A 557 -28.34 -19.63 12.17
N ALA A 558 -29.11 -20.70 12.26
CA ALA A 558 -29.15 -21.51 13.47
C ALA A 558 -27.85 -22.27 13.71
N CYS A 559 -27.21 -22.73 12.64
CA CYS A 559 -25.92 -23.42 12.67
C CYS A 559 -24.73 -22.45 12.52
N PHE A 560 -24.88 -21.45 11.66
CA PHE A 560 -23.83 -20.51 11.26
C PHE A 560 -24.29 -19.05 11.45
N PRO A 561 -24.53 -18.61 12.70
CA PRO A 561 -24.98 -17.23 12.93
C PRO A 561 -23.91 -16.22 12.54
N LEU A 562 -24.29 -15.20 11.76
CA LEU A 562 -23.41 -14.06 11.51
C LEU A 562 -23.28 -13.23 12.77
N ARG A 563 -22.07 -13.11 13.28
CA ARG A 563 -21.74 -12.33 14.48
C ARG A 563 -20.93 -11.13 14.07
N SER A 564 -21.19 -9.97 14.66
CA SER A 564 -20.34 -8.78 14.50
C SER A 564 -18.94 -9.05 15.06
N LEU A 565 -17.92 -8.74 14.29
CA LEU A 565 -16.54 -8.63 14.76
C LEU A 565 -16.35 -7.24 15.39
N ALA A 566 -16.80 -7.06 16.60
CA ALA A 566 -16.89 -5.76 17.25
C ALA A 566 -15.57 -4.97 17.26
N ALA A 567 -14.45 -5.64 17.42
CA ALA A 567 -13.13 -5.00 17.38
C ALA A 567 -12.80 -4.38 16.01
N ASP A 568 -13.48 -4.85 14.95
CA ASP A 568 -13.31 -4.38 13.58
C ASP A 568 -14.41 -3.44 13.11
N VAL A 569 -15.46 -3.23 13.91
CA VAL A 569 -16.52 -2.24 13.64
C VAL A 569 -16.11 -0.90 14.20
N ARG A 570 -15.90 0.07 13.32
CA ARG A 570 -15.39 1.40 13.69
C ARG A 570 -15.80 2.48 12.71
N SER A 571 -15.85 3.71 13.22
CA SER A 571 -16.05 4.92 12.42
C SER A 571 -15.11 6.01 12.92
N VAL A 572 -14.44 6.69 12.01
CA VAL A 572 -13.56 7.83 12.31
C VAL A 572 -13.91 8.95 11.34
N THR A 573 -14.20 10.13 11.88
CA THR A 573 -14.40 11.35 11.10
C THR A 573 -13.37 12.39 11.52
N GLU A 574 -12.66 12.98 10.56
CA GLU A 574 -11.71 14.06 10.76
C GLU A 574 -12.15 15.27 9.95
N GLU A 575 -12.31 16.41 10.59
CA GLU A 575 -12.56 17.69 9.93
C GLU A 575 -11.36 18.60 10.13
N ASP A 576 -10.76 19.08 9.03
CA ASP A 576 -9.57 19.91 9.01
C ASP A 576 -9.87 21.29 8.47
N LEU A 577 -9.43 22.32 9.20
CA LEU A 577 -9.44 23.69 8.70
C LEU A 577 -8.01 24.25 8.65
N GLY A 578 -7.51 24.46 7.44
CA GLY A 578 -6.15 24.88 7.17
C GLY A 578 -6.04 26.32 6.66
N TYR A 579 -5.00 27.02 7.06
CA TYR A 579 -4.63 28.35 6.57
C TYR A 579 -3.17 28.37 6.24
N HIS A 580 -2.78 29.01 5.14
CA HIS A 580 -1.38 29.21 4.84
C HIS A 580 -1.07 30.63 4.37
N VAL A 581 0.16 31.05 4.60
CA VAL A 581 0.76 32.23 3.99
C VAL A 581 2.19 31.89 3.58
N GLN A 582 2.56 32.34 2.38
CA GLN A 582 3.86 32.05 1.77
C GLN A 582 4.33 33.24 0.96
N VAL A 583 5.63 33.47 0.91
CA VAL A 583 6.27 34.42 0.01
C VAL A 583 7.22 33.64 -0.89
N ASP A 584 6.92 33.65 -2.18
CA ASP A 584 7.85 33.18 -3.21
C ASP A 584 8.73 34.39 -3.64
N PHE A 585 9.98 34.09 -3.91
CA PHE A 585 10.93 35.09 -4.38
C PHE A 585 11.84 34.57 -5.48
N ASP A 586 12.18 35.47 -6.41
CA ASP A 586 13.18 35.27 -7.45
C ASP A 586 14.04 36.54 -7.53
N THR A 587 15.32 36.41 -7.22
CA THR A 587 16.21 37.55 -7.04
C THR A 587 17.68 37.19 -7.33
N THR A 588 18.54 38.13 -7.17
CA THR A 588 19.99 37.95 -7.29
C THR A 588 20.69 38.41 -6.01
N VAL A 589 21.46 37.52 -5.41
CA VAL A 589 22.21 37.76 -4.18
C VAL A 589 23.70 37.58 -4.48
N PHE A 590 24.52 38.61 -4.22
CA PHE A 590 25.96 38.65 -4.56
C PHE A 590 26.27 38.35 -6.05
N GLY A 591 25.31 38.66 -6.95
CA GLY A 591 25.42 38.36 -8.38
C GLY A 591 25.04 36.96 -8.80
N LEU A 592 24.53 36.14 -7.90
CA LEU A 592 24.06 34.77 -8.16
C LEU A 592 22.51 34.71 -8.12
N PRO A 593 21.86 34.02 -9.06
CA PRO A 593 20.43 33.79 -9.03
C PRO A 593 20.04 33.03 -7.76
N LEU A 594 19.04 33.54 -7.06
CA LEU A 594 18.45 32.90 -5.87
C LEU A 594 16.94 32.98 -5.97
N ARG A 595 16.27 31.80 -5.95
CA ARG A 595 14.82 31.71 -5.87
C ARG A 595 14.39 30.78 -4.75
N GLY A 596 13.14 30.87 -4.33
CA GLY A 596 12.64 30.00 -3.28
C GLY A 596 11.29 30.44 -2.73
N ASP A 597 10.88 29.78 -1.68
CA ASP A 597 9.70 30.11 -0.91
C ASP A 597 9.96 30.02 0.61
N VAL A 598 9.20 30.85 1.33
CA VAL A 598 9.17 30.83 2.80
C VAL A 598 7.73 31.00 3.24
N GLY A 599 7.21 30.10 4.04
CA GLY A 599 5.82 30.16 4.46
C GLY A 599 5.54 29.40 5.75
N VAL A 600 4.31 29.52 6.19
CA VAL A 600 3.77 28.78 7.33
C VAL A 600 2.36 28.37 7.05
N ARG A 601 2.03 27.13 7.40
CA ARG A 601 0.68 26.57 7.40
C ARG A 601 0.26 26.32 8.84
N TYR A 602 -0.99 26.66 9.15
CA TYR A 602 -1.68 26.31 10.40
C TYR A 602 -2.88 25.47 10.06
N VAL A 603 -3.05 24.36 10.78
CA VAL A 603 -4.21 23.47 10.61
C VAL A 603 -4.79 23.12 11.96
N GLU A 604 -6.10 23.14 12.04
CA GLU A 604 -6.90 22.69 13.17
C GLU A 604 -7.68 21.45 12.75
N THR A 605 -7.61 20.39 13.58
CA THR A 605 -8.27 19.11 13.29
C THR A 605 -9.26 18.80 14.42
N ASP A 606 -10.52 18.55 14.06
CA ASP A 606 -11.56 18.00 14.89
C ASP A 606 -11.75 16.52 14.53
N LEU A 607 -11.57 15.62 15.50
CA LEU A 607 -11.61 14.17 15.34
C LEU A 607 -12.77 13.59 16.17
N THR A 608 -13.64 12.80 15.53
CA THR A 608 -14.64 11.97 16.20
C THR A 608 -14.36 10.50 15.89
N SER A 609 -14.14 9.68 16.91
CA SER A 609 -13.87 8.26 16.78
C SER A 609 -14.91 7.44 17.51
N THR A 610 -15.53 6.47 16.82
CA THR A 610 -16.52 5.55 17.38
C THR A 610 -16.06 4.10 17.15
N GLY A 611 -16.21 3.26 18.17
CA GLY A 611 -15.92 1.83 18.08
C GLY A 611 -16.87 1.01 18.93
N LEU A 612 -16.90 -0.29 18.70
CA LEU A 612 -17.65 -1.23 19.54
C LEU A 612 -16.71 -1.88 20.55
N GLN A 613 -17.09 -1.78 21.82
CA GLN A 613 -16.43 -2.50 22.91
C GLN A 613 -17.20 -3.77 23.24
N THR A 614 -16.55 -4.92 23.13
CA THR A 614 -17.16 -6.20 23.51
C THR A 614 -17.01 -6.44 25.02
N ILE A 615 -18.13 -6.66 25.68
CA ILE A 615 -18.22 -6.91 27.12
C ILE A 615 -18.99 -8.21 27.32
N GLY A 616 -18.30 -9.28 27.70
CA GLY A 616 -18.91 -10.60 27.75
C GLY A 616 -19.50 -11.01 26.40
N THR A 617 -20.82 -10.93 26.25
CA THR A 617 -21.55 -11.24 25.00
C THR A 617 -22.22 -10.03 24.36
N GLN A 618 -22.03 -8.83 24.91
CA GLN A 618 -22.67 -7.60 24.43
C GLN A 618 -21.63 -6.67 23.79
N ASN A 619 -22.05 -5.96 22.76
CA ASN A 619 -21.28 -4.90 22.12
C ASN A 619 -21.87 -3.55 22.53
N VAL A 620 -21.02 -2.66 23.02
CA VAL A 620 -21.39 -1.30 23.42
C VAL A 620 -20.63 -0.30 22.57
N SER A 621 -21.34 0.68 22.01
CA SER A 621 -20.71 1.75 21.23
C SER A 621 -20.07 2.78 22.16
N VAL A 622 -18.82 3.12 21.87
CA VAL A 622 -18.04 4.17 22.56
C VAL A 622 -17.65 5.21 21.52
N THR A 623 -17.91 6.49 21.81
CA THR A 623 -17.51 7.62 20.96
C THR A 623 -16.60 8.55 21.76
N VAL A 624 -15.54 9.01 21.12
CA VAL A 624 -14.56 9.95 21.68
C VAL A 624 -14.34 11.08 20.68
N ASP A 625 -14.47 12.32 21.17
CA ASP A 625 -14.17 13.53 20.41
C ASP A 625 -12.84 14.11 20.86
N ARG A 626 -12.06 14.62 19.92
CA ARG A 626 -10.76 15.23 20.17
C ARG A 626 -10.50 16.39 19.22
N LYS A 627 -9.75 17.40 19.70
CA LYS A 627 -9.30 18.53 18.89
C LYS A 627 -7.83 18.79 19.12
N TYR A 628 -7.11 19.09 18.03
CA TYR A 628 -5.68 19.49 18.09
C TYR A 628 -5.34 20.42 16.93
N ASP A 629 -4.17 21.07 17.01
CA ASP A 629 -3.67 21.96 15.98
C ASP A 629 -2.18 21.78 15.72
N ASP A 630 -1.76 22.12 14.51
CA ASP A 630 -0.37 22.07 14.07
C ASP A 630 0.04 23.35 13.33
N THR A 631 1.27 23.82 13.63
CA THR A 631 1.90 24.94 12.93
C THR A 631 3.13 24.43 12.20
N LEU A 632 3.13 24.56 10.88
CA LEU A 632 4.06 23.90 9.97
C LEU A 632 4.81 24.95 9.12
N PRO A 633 5.96 25.47 9.58
CA PRO A 633 6.82 26.33 8.79
C PRO A 633 7.54 25.54 7.70
N ALA A 634 7.77 26.17 6.54
CA ALA A 634 8.53 25.60 5.44
C ALA A 634 9.36 26.68 4.74
N VAL A 635 10.57 26.28 4.31
CA VAL A 635 11.51 27.11 3.54
C VAL A 635 12.16 26.24 2.48
N ASN A 636 12.11 26.69 1.22
CA ASN A 636 12.84 26.11 0.10
C ASN A 636 13.69 27.17 -0.57
N LEU A 637 14.95 26.90 -0.83
CA LEU A 637 15.92 27.80 -1.43
C LEU A 637 16.63 27.13 -2.60
N VAL A 638 16.78 27.81 -3.72
CA VAL A 638 17.54 27.37 -4.88
C VAL A 638 18.54 28.46 -5.26
N LEU A 639 19.82 28.14 -5.13
CA LEU A 639 20.93 29.00 -5.55
C LEU A 639 21.55 28.41 -6.81
N GLU A 640 21.83 29.25 -7.80
CA GLU A 640 22.60 28.87 -9.00
C GLU A 640 23.99 29.53 -8.97
N PRO A 641 25.01 28.83 -8.40
CA PRO A 641 26.37 29.39 -8.28
C PRO A 641 27.09 29.59 -9.62
N PHE A 642 26.78 28.78 -10.60
CA PHE A 642 27.22 28.89 -12.00
C PHE A 642 26.18 28.25 -12.90
N GLN A 643 26.21 28.56 -14.17
CA GLN A 643 25.19 28.13 -15.14
C GLN A 643 24.91 26.64 -15.05
N ASP A 644 23.62 26.29 -15.01
CA ASP A 644 23.07 24.94 -14.99
C ASP A 644 23.47 24.10 -13.78
N PHE A 645 24.03 24.71 -12.73
CA PHE A 645 24.31 24.03 -11.47
C PHE A 645 23.47 24.64 -10.34
N LEU A 646 22.59 23.83 -9.76
CA LEU A 646 21.69 24.25 -8.69
C LEU A 646 22.12 23.66 -7.36
N VAL A 647 22.07 24.48 -6.31
CA VAL A 647 22.17 24.05 -4.91
C VAL A 647 20.82 24.34 -4.26
N ARG A 648 20.14 23.30 -3.80
CA ARG A 648 18.86 23.44 -3.09
C ARG A 648 19.04 23.17 -1.62
N GLY A 649 18.41 23.98 -0.79
CA GLY A 649 18.28 23.73 0.65
C GLY A 649 16.84 23.86 1.06
N ALA A 650 16.35 22.91 1.88
CA ALA A 650 14.99 22.97 2.42
C ALA A 650 14.97 22.65 3.90
N TYR A 651 14.08 23.30 4.62
CA TYR A 651 13.68 22.99 5.98
C TYR A 651 12.17 23.06 6.07
N SER A 652 11.58 22.05 6.70
CA SER A 652 10.14 22.11 7.00
C SER A 652 9.82 21.32 8.27
N LYS A 653 8.81 21.78 9.00
CA LYS A 653 8.11 20.97 9.98
C LYS A 653 6.96 20.27 9.27
N VAL A 654 6.92 18.96 9.35
CA VAL A 654 5.92 18.11 8.68
C VAL A 654 5.18 17.25 9.68
N MET A 655 3.98 16.83 9.31
CA MET A 655 3.18 15.94 10.14
C MET A 655 2.48 14.88 9.29
N SER A 656 2.17 13.73 9.90
CA SER A 656 1.27 12.72 9.37
C SER A 656 0.34 12.24 10.48
N ARG A 657 -0.91 11.98 10.14
CA ARG A 657 -1.92 11.54 11.11
C ARG A 657 -1.76 10.05 11.42
N PRO A 658 -2.16 9.58 12.63
CA PRO A 658 -2.09 8.17 12.99
C PRO A 658 -2.93 7.29 12.06
N PRO A 659 -2.63 5.97 11.96
CA PRO A 659 -3.45 5.02 11.23
C PRO A 659 -4.90 5.05 11.73
N LEU A 660 -5.88 5.09 10.81
CA LEU A 660 -7.31 5.23 11.15
C LEU A 660 -7.81 4.12 12.08
N ALA A 661 -7.34 2.89 11.85
CA ALA A 661 -7.71 1.76 12.70
C ALA A 661 -7.23 1.90 14.16
N SER A 662 -6.12 2.59 14.39
CA SER A 662 -5.54 2.79 15.72
C SER A 662 -6.30 3.84 16.55
N LEU A 663 -7.07 4.70 15.89
CA LEU A 663 -7.86 5.76 16.53
C LEU A 663 -9.20 5.27 17.09
N SER A 664 -9.64 4.05 16.75
CA SER A 664 -10.94 3.55 17.23
C SER A 664 -10.90 3.19 18.71
N PRO A 665 -11.88 3.65 19.53
CA PRO A 665 -12.00 3.23 20.93
C PRO A 665 -12.54 1.81 21.09
N GLY A 666 -12.84 1.11 20.01
CA GLY A 666 -13.35 -0.26 20.01
C GLY A 666 -12.32 -1.29 20.47
N GLY A 667 -12.80 -2.41 21.00
CA GLY A 667 -11.94 -3.49 21.48
C GLY A 667 -12.64 -4.53 22.34
N SER A 668 -11.91 -5.08 23.33
CA SER A 668 -12.44 -6.14 24.18
C SER A 668 -11.97 -6.03 25.63
N ILE A 669 -12.81 -6.49 26.55
CA ILE A 669 -12.51 -6.59 27.97
C ILE A 669 -12.53 -8.05 28.38
N GLY A 670 -11.37 -8.56 28.80
CA GLY A 670 -11.18 -9.92 29.33
C GLY A 670 -11.13 -9.89 30.86
N GLY A 671 -12.30 -10.02 31.53
CA GLY A 671 -12.38 -9.97 32.98
C GLY A 671 -12.02 -11.27 33.71
N PHE A 672 -11.70 -12.34 32.96
CA PHE A 672 -11.45 -13.67 33.54
C PHE A 672 -9.97 -14.00 33.77
N SER A 673 -9.07 -13.13 33.33
CA SER A 673 -7.63 -13.20 33.61
C SER A 673 -7.27 -12.51 34.94
N THR A 674 -6.09 -12.78 35.45
CA THR A 674 -5.58 -12.11 36.65
C THR A 674 -4.16 -11.61 36.37
N PRO A 675 -3.97 -10.28 36.20
CA PRO A 675 -4.99 -9.22 36.18
C PRO A 675 -5.97 -9.34 35.02
N PRO A 676 -7.15 -8.70 35.09
CA PRO A 676 -8.06 -8.59 33.96
C PRO A 676 -7.42 -7.77 32.83
N THR A 677 -7.76 -8.06 31.59
CA THR A 677 -7.17 -7.39 30.42
C THR A 677 -8.17 -6.49 29.72
N VAL A 678 -7.72 -5.37 29.20
CA VAL A 678 -8.48 -4.51 28.29
C VAL A 678 -7.64 -4.19 27.06
N THR A 679 -8.23 -4.41 25.89
CA THR A 679 -7.60 -4.06 24.62
C THR A 679 -8.50 -3.07 23.87
N PHE A 680 -7.96 -1.96 23.42
CA PHE A 680 -8.69 -0.96 22.64
C PHE A 680 -7.71 -0.12 21.81
N GLY A 681 -8.21 0.59 20.78
CA GLY A 681 -7.42 1.60 20.09
C GLY A 681 -7.32 2.87 20.93
N ASN A 682 -6.66 3.88 20.41
CA ASN A 682 -6.37 5.10 21.17
C ASN A 682 -6.72 6.36 20.36
N PRO A 683 -7.89 6.96 20.57
CA PRO A 683 -8.25 8.22 19.93
C PRO A 683 -7.32 9.40 20.29
N ASP A 684 -6.59 9.29 21.42
CA ASP A 684 -5.65 10.33 21.91
C ASP A 684 -4.26 10.26 21.26
N LEU A 685 -4.07 9.44 20.24
CA LEU A 685 -2.80 9.38 19.52
C LEU A 685 -2.46 10.72 18.88
N GLU A 686 -1.31 11.28 19.23
CA GLU A 686 -0.76 12.47 18.59
C GLU A 686 -0.31 12.16 17.15
N PRO A 687 -0.43 13.13 16.24
CA PRO A 687 0.19 13.03 14.92
C PRO A 687 1.69 12.74 15.02
N PHE A 688 2.21 12.03 14.03
CA PHE A 688 3.65 11.92 13.81
C PHE A 688 4.15 13.29 13.34
N ARG A 689 5.12 13.87 14.02
CA ARG A 689 5.73 15.15 13.65
C ARG A 689 7.22 14.96 13.41
N ALA A 690 7.76 15.70 12.45
CA ALA A 690 9.19 15.68 12.19
C ALA A 690 9.71 17.04 11.73
N ASP A 691 10.97 17.32 12.11
CA ASP A 691 11.78 18.33 11.46
C ASP A 691 12.52 17.68 10.27
N ALA A 692 12.27 18.18 9.07
CA ALA A 692 12.86 17.70 7.82
C ALA A 692 13.88 18.69 7.27
N TYR A 693 15.05 18.17 6.87
CA TYR A 693 16.17 18.93 6.30
C TYR A 693 16.61 18.26 5.02
N ASP A 694 16.73 19.04 3.94
CA ASP A 694 17.16 18.58 2.63
C ASP A 694 18.25 19.51 2.08
N LEU A 695 19.26 18.92 1.44
CA LEU A 695 20.31 19.64 0.71
C LEU A 695 20.62 18.86 -0.57
N SER A 696 20.44 19.48 -1.75
CA SER A 696 20.78 18.83 -3.00
C SER A 696 21.72 19.68 -3.87
N PHE A 697 22.50 18.98 -4.68
CA PHE A 697 23.40 19.51 -5.69
C PHE A 697 22.98 18.88 -7.03
N GLU A 698 22.61 19.72 -7.99
CA GLU A 698 22.10 19.27 -9.29
C GLU A 698 22.86 19.96 -10.40
N TRP A 699 23.44 19.19 -11.31
CA TRP A 699 24.15 19.72 -12.46
C TRP A 699 23.51 19.22 -13.76
N TYR A 700 22.87 20.14 -14.46
CA TYR A 700 22.25 19.94 -15.77
C TYR A 700 23.29 20.23 -16.85
N PHE A 701 24.27 19.34 -17.02
CA PHE A 701 25.50 19.60 -17.75
C PHE A 701 25.38 19.48 -19.28
N ALA A 702 24.27 18.97 -19.80
CA ALA A 702 23.91 18.93 -21.22
C ALA A 702 22.39 18.75 -21.36
N ASP A 703 21.87 18.83 -22.59
CA ASP A 703 20.48 18.56 -22.88
C ASP A 703 20.12 17.12 -22.45
N GLU A 704 18.96 16.93 -21.79
CA GLU A 704 18.50 15.67 -21.22
C GLU A 704 19.45 15.02 -20.19
N ALA A 705 20.47 15.73 -19.72
CA ALA A 705 21.50 15.18 -18.85
C ALA A 705 21.52 15.83 -17.47
N LEU A 706 21.55 14.98 -16.43
CA LEU A 706 21.59 15.38 -15.03
C LEU A 706 22.54 14.49 -14.23
N VAL A 707 23.33 15.09 -13.35
CA VAL A 707 23.87 14.41 -12.18
C VAL A 707 23.39 15.15 -10.93
N ALA A 708 22.80 14.42 -9.99
CA ALA A 708 22.33 15.01 -8.75
C ALA A 708 22.75 14.18 -7.54
N LEU A 709 23.02 14.86 -6.43
CA LEU A 709 23.24 14.30 -5.10
C LEU A 709 22.30 15.02 -4.14
N ALA A 710 21.41 14.30 -3.49
CA ALA A 710 20.56 14.82 -2.43
C ALA A 710 20.93 14.18 -1.10
N LEU A 711 21.02 15.00 -0.05
CA LEU A 711 21.21 14.61 1.33
C LEU A 711 19.95 14.97 2.09
N PHE A 712 19.43 14.07 2.90
CA PHE A 712 18.21 14.33 3.66
C PHE A 712 18.30 13.80 5.08
N ARG A 713 17.56 14.44 5.98
CA ARG A 713 17.40 14.02 7.37
C ARG A 713 16.03 14.39 7.87
N LYS A 714 15.42 13.48 8.64
CA LYS A 714 14.18 13.71 9.38
C LYS A 714 14.38 13.31 10.84
N ASP A 715 14.14 14.25 11.72
CA ASP A 715 14.12 14.02 13.16
C ASP A 715 12.65 13.87 13.58
N ILE A 716 12.20 12.62 13.79
CA ILE A 716 10.80 12.23 14.04
C ILE A 716 10.57 12.22 15.54
N GLU A 717 9.51 12.92 16.00
CA GLU A 717 9.24 13.12 17.42
C GLU A 717 8.73 11.85 18.11
N SER A 718 7.85 11.08 17.43
CA SER A 718 7.26 9.86 17.99
C SER A 718 6.83 8.89 16.90
N PHE A 719 6.71 7.59 17.26
CA PHE A 719 6.04 6.56 16.47
C PHE A 719 4.93 5.93 17.27
N VAL A 720 3.87 5.45 16.60
CA VAL A 720 2.84 4.64 17.26
C VAL A 720 3.41 3.24 17.48
N VAL A 721 3.39 2.81 18.73
CA VAL A 721 3.79 1.47 19.16
C VAL A 721 2.68 0.83 19.96
N ASN A 722 2.52 -0.48 19.89
CA ASN A 722 1.61 -1.20 20.77
C ASN A 722 2.27 -1.36 22.14
N ASN A 723 1.61 -0.86 23.16
CA ASN A 723 2.09 -0.92 24.54
C ASN A 723 1.22 -1.84 25.39
N VAL A 724 1.86 -2.52 26.34
CA VAL A 724 1.20 -3.24 27.43
C VAL A 724 1.57 -2.55 28.73
N ASP A 725 0.58 -2.03 29.42
CA ASP A 725 0.75 -1.29 30.68
C ASP A 725 -0.24 -1.80 31.72
N PHE A 726 -0.09 -1.36 32.96
CA PHE A 726 -1.01 -1.66 34.04
C PHE A 726 -1.62 -0.37 34.57
N ALA A 727 -2.94 -0.31 34.57
CA ALA A 727 -3.66 0.88 35.00
C ALA A 727 -4.96 0.54 35.70
N PHE A 728 -5.37 1.38 36.64
CA PHE A 728 -6.68 1.29 37.24
C PHE A 728 -7.75 1.73 36.26
N TRP A 729 -8.89 1.02 36.23
CA TRP A 729 -10.00 1.31 35.31
C TRP A 729 -10.41 2.80 35.34
N SER A 730 -10.47 3.40 36.51
CA SER A 730 -10.82 4.81 36.68
C SER A 730 -9.91 5.80 35.95
N THR A 731 -8.72 5.37 35.55
CA THR A 731 -7.74 6.21 34.82
C THR A 731 -7.81 6.04 33.31
N LEU A 732 -8.60 5.09 32.82
CA LEU A 732 -8.68 4.75 31.38
C LEU A 732 -9.69 5.64 30.63
N GLY A 733 -10.53 6.39 31.33
CA GLY A 733 -11.57 7.21 30.72
C GLY A 733 -12.72 6.42 30.11
N LEU A 734 -12.79 5.12 30.37
CA LEU A 734 -13.83 4.24 29.86
C LEU A 734 -15.05 4.23 30.82
N PRO A 735 -16.29 4.10 30.32
CA PRO A 735 -17.48 4.03 31.17
C PRO A 735 -17.49 2.79 32.09
N ASP A 736 -17.85 2.94 33.36
CA ASP A 736 -17.94 1.84 34.31
C ASP A 736 -18.97 0.77 33.93
N SER A 737 -20.02 1.16 33.19
CA SER A 737 -21.02 0.22 32.64
C SER A 737 -20.43 -0.86 31.75
N LEU A 738 -19.22 -0.65 31.22
CA LEU A 738 -18.50 -1.67 30.47
C LEU A 738 -18.07 -2.86 31.34
N LEU A 739 -18.02 -2.72 32.65
CA LEU A 739 -17.66 -3.78 33.60
C LEU A 739 -18.85 -4.61 34.07
N ASP A 740 -20.09 -4.21 33.77
CA ASP A 740 -21.32 -4.89 34.25
C ASP A 740 -21.39 -6.38 33.88
N GLN A 741 -20.68 -6.80 32.86
CA GLN A 741 -20.72 -8.17 32.31
C GLN A 741 -19.45 -9.00 32.60
N VAL A 742 -18.49 -8.44 33.33
CA VAL A 742 -17.20 -9.11 33.62
C VAL A 742 -16.97 -9.12 35.14
N PRO A 743 -16.30 -10.15 35.69
CA PRO A 743 -16.02 -10.21 37.15
C PRO A 743 -14.84 -9.30 37.53
N ALA A 744 -14.94 -8.03 37.18
CA ALA A 744 -13.96 -7.01 37.48
C ALA A 744 -14.70 -5.74 37.95
N ASP A 745 -14.05 -4.90 38.76
CA ASP A 745 -14.60 -3.63 39.24
C ASP A 745 -13.64 -2.45 38.97
N PRO A 746 -14.12 -1.19 39.03
CA PRO A 746 -13.30 -0.02 38.69
C PRO A 746 -12.06 0.18 39.57
N SER A 747 -11.96 -0.50 40.73
CA SER A 747 -10.81 -0.42 41.64
C SER A 747 -9.71 -1.42 41.31
N MET A 748 -9.94 -2.34 40.38
CA MET A 748 -8.95 -3.32 39.94
C MET A 748 -7.94 -2.68 39.00
N GLU A 749 -6.72 -3.18 39.04
CA GLU A 749 -5.67 -2.90 38.07
C GLU A 749 -5.86 -3.83 36.85
N PHE A 750 -5.89 -3.24 35.68
CA PHE A 750 -6.02 -3.94 34.38
C PHE A 750 -4.68 -3.98 33.64
N GLU A 751 -4.41 -5.08 32.96
CA GLU A 751 -3.44 -5.11 31.90
C GLU A 751 -4.05 -4.42 30.66
N VAL A 752 -3.52 -3.27 30.32
CA VAL A 752 -4.02 -2.39 29.24
C VAL A 752 -3.17 -2.58 28.00
N ARG A 753 -3.78 -2.99 26.90
CA ARG A 753 -3.15 -3.13 25.61
C ARG A 753 -3.71 -2.11 24.64
N ARG A 754 -2.90 -1.14 24.26
CA ARG A 754 -3.31 -0.08 23.32
C ARG A 754 -2.14 0.50 22.55
N PRO A 755 -2.38 1.06 21.35
CA PRO A 755 -1.39 1.86 20.65
C PRO A 755 -1.12 3.15 21.46
N VAL A 756 0.15 3.56 21.54
CA VAL A 756 0.59 4.80 22.18
C VAL A 756 1.66 5.48 21.33
N ASN A 757 1.84 6.78 21.51
CA ASN A 757 2.98 7.48 20.98
C ASN A 757 4.24 7.07 21.76
N GLY A 758 5.06 6.25 21.16
CA GLY A 758 6.33 5.79 21.69
C GLY A 758 7.47 6.78 21.40
N ASN A 759 8.69 6.31 21.54
CA ASN A 759 9.87 7.14 21.27
C ASN A 759 9.96 7.48 19.79
N GLY A 760 10.48 8.67 19.50
CA GLY A 760 10.82 9.08 18.16
C GLY A 760 12.08 8.40 17.63
N GLY A 761 12.48 8.82 16.46
CA GLY A 761 13.64 8.28 15.78
C GLY A 761 14.25 9.28 14.82
N LYS A 762 15.38 8.88 14.26
CA LYS A 762 16.09 9.62 13.25
C LYS A 762 16.14 8.81 11.97
N LEU A 763 15.90 9.48 10.85
CA LEU A 763 16.06 8.94 9.51
C LEU A 763 16.98 9.88 8.75
N GLU A 764 18.04 9.35 8.13
CA GLU A 764 18.96 10.14 7.32
C GLU A 764 19.49 9.30 6.16
N GLY A 765 19.86 9.97 5.06
CA GLY A 765 20.37 9.27 3.90
C GLY A 765 20.79 10.19 2.77
N PHE A 766 21.11 9.56 1.65
CA PHE A 766 21.41 10.27 0.43
C PHE A 766 20.84 9.57 -0.80
N GLU A 767 20.57 10.36 -1.83
CA GLU A 767 20.12 9.91 -3.15
C GLU A 767 21.11 10.39 -4.21
N ILE A 768 21.46 9.51 -5.15
CA ILE A 768 22.23 9.83 -6.34
C ILE A 768 21.32 9.58 -7.54
N GLN A 769 21.25 10.55 -8.43
CA GLN A 769 20.60 10.43 -9.72
C GLN A 769 21.58 10.77 -10.83
N TYR A 770 21.63 9.94 -11.84
CA TYR A 770 22.37 10.20 -13.08
C TYR A 770 21.50 9.84 -14.26
N GLN A 771 21.39 10.78 -15.19
CA GLN A 771 20.68 10.57 -16.46
C GLN A 771 21.53 11.21 -17.57
N GLN A 772 21.75 10.45 -18.66
CA GLN A 772 22.47 10.99 -19.81
C GLN A 772 22.19 10.20 -21.08
N PRO A 773 21.81 10.85 -22.20
CA PRO A 773 21.88 10.27 -23.54
C PRO A 773 23.36 10.20 -24.00
N PHE A 774 23.68 9.24 -24.85
CA PHE A 774 25.08 9.03 -25.27
C PHE A 774 25.48 9.88 -26.47
N THR A 775 24.87 11.05 -26.63
CA THR A 775 25.14 12.03 -27.71
C THR A 775 26.61 12.50 -27.75
N TRP A 776 27.34 12.36 -26.63
CA TRP A 776 28.75 12.73 -26.48
C TRP A 776 29.73 11.67 -27.00
N LEU A 777 29.26 10.44 -27.28
CA LEU A 777 30.13 9.37 -27.78
C LEU A 777 30.50 9.63 -29.23
N PRO A 778 31.80 9.56 -29.58
CA PRO A 778 32.20 9.69 -30.95
C PRO A 778 31.80 8.43 -31.75
N GLY A 779 31.05 8.60 -32.84
CA GLY A 779 30.61 7.47 -33.65
C GLY A 779 29.46 7.81 -34.59
N PRO A 780 28.74 6.79 -35.07
CA PRO A 780 27.51 6.99 -35.84
C PRO A 780 26.41 7.68 -35.01
N GLU A 781 25.53 8.46 -35.66
CA GLU A 781 24.45 9.22 -35.01
C GLU A 781 23.53 8.36 -34.14
N TRP A 782 23.24 7.12 -34.53
CA TRP A 782 22.42 6.20 -33.75
C TRP A 782 22.97 5.87 -32.35
N LEU A 783 24.25 6.13 -32.04
CA LEU A 783 24.77 6.01 -30.68
C LEU A 783 24.18 7.06 -29.74
N GLY A 784 23.80 8.21 -30.28
CA GLY A 784 23.14 9.28 -29.54
C GLY A 784 21.71 8.95 -29.12
N ASP A 785 21.08 7.93 -29.75
CA ASP A 785 19.76 7.45 -29.40
C ASP A 785 19.77 6.55 -28.14
N PHE A 786 20.94 6.07 -27.72
CA PHE A 786 21.11 5.38 -26.45
C PHE A 786 21.25 6.37 -25.30
N GLY A 787 20.80 5.91 -24.12
CA GLY A 787 21.04 6.63 -22.89
C GLY A 787 20.85 5.73 -21.69
N THR A 788 21.17 6.29 -20.52
CA THR A 788 21.04 5.58 -19.23
C THR A 788 20.46 6.48 -18.16
N ILE A 789 19.71 5.85 -17.27
CA ILE A 789 19.24 6.45 -16.02
C ILE A 789 19.71 5.54 -14.88
N LEU A 790 20.27 6.15 -13.85
CA LEU A 790 20.69 5.47 -12.63
C LEU A 790 20.19 6.26 -11.45
N ASN A 791 19.49 5.57 -10.56
CA ASN A 791 19.09 6.07 -9.25
C ASN A 791 19.64 5.15 -8.18
N TYR A 792 20.25 5.73 -7.16
CA TYR A 792 20.72 4.98 -5.99
C TYR A 792 20.33 5.75 -4.74
N THR A 793 19.79 5.06 -3.76
CA THR A 793 19.38 5.62 -2.48
C THR A 793 19.98 4.78 -1.36
N ASN A 794 20.54 5.46 -0.36
CA ASN A 794 20.93 4.85 0.91
C ASN A 794 20.23 5.60 2.04
N VAL A 795 19.57 4.84 2.92
CA VAL A 795 18.78 5.37 4.05
C VAL A 795 19.09 4.58 5.30
N GLU A 796 19.36 5.26 6.38
CA GLU A 796 19.49 4.67 7.71
C GLU A 796 18.45 5.26 8.65
N SER A 797 17.90 4.44 9.53
CA SER A 797 17.05 4.92 10.62
C SER A 797 17.43 4.27 11.94
N LYS A 798 17.09 4.95 13.03
CA LYS A 798 17.31 4.41 14.39
C LYS A 798 16.11 4.75 15.26
N VAL A 799 15.32 3.73 15.55
CA VAL A 799 14.13 3.81 16.40
C VAL A 799 14.27 2.85 17.58
N ASN A 800 13.84 3.28 18.74
CA ASN A 800 13.84 2.43 19.92
C ASN A 800 12.52 1.65 20.05
N PHE A 801 12.57 0.37 19.78
CA PHE A 801 11.44 -0.57 19.91
C PHE A 801 11.39 -1.27 21.28
N ALA A 802 12.12 -0.80 22.28
CA ALA A 802 12.04 -1.38 23.61
C ALA A 802 10.73 -1.00 24.30
N ASP A 803 10.17 -1.95 25.06
CA ASP A 803 9.06 -1.68 25.96
C ASP A 803 9.44 -0.63 26.99
N ALA A 804 8.44 0.06 27.57
CA ALA A 804 8.67 1.10 28.56
C ALA A 804 9.44 0.54 29.79
N GLY A 805 10.62 1.13 30.05
CA GLY A 805 11.49 0.70 31.15
C GLY A 805 12.44 -0.46 30.84
N ALA A 806 12.40 -1.04 29.64
CA ALA A 806 13.37 -2.03 29.19
C ALA A 806 14.65 -1.37 28.64
N ALA A 807 15.71 -2.17 28.43
CA ALA A 807 16.93 -1.69 27.77
C ALA A 807 16.64 -1.28 26.33
N PRO A 808 17.22 -0.18 25.82
CA PRO A 808 16.98 0.28 24.47
C PRO A 808 17.26 -0.81 23.43
N ARG A 809 16.31 -1.02 22.54
CA ARG A 809 16.41 -1.91 21.36
C ARG A 809 16.33 -1.07 20.10
N MET A 810 17.49 -0.63 19.64
CA MET A 810 17.61 0.22 18.45
C MET A 810 17.55 -0.62 17.18
N LEU A 811 16.55 -0.39 16.36
CA LEU A 811 16.32 -1.07 15.08
C LEU A 811 16.00 -0.03 13.99
N ASN A 812 16.06 -0.45 12.73
CA ASN A 812 15.53 0.33 11.62
C ASN A 812 14.00 0.42 11.68
N LEU A 813 13.42 1.36 10.95
CA LEU A 813 11.98 1.42 10.73
C LEU A 813 11.49 0.17 10.02
N VAL A 814 10.29 -0.27 10.36
CA VAL A 814 9.59 -1.33 9.64
C VAL A 814 9.33 -0.87 8.19
N GLY A 815 9.62 -1.75 7.23
CA GLY A 815 9.48 -1.47 5.80
C GLY A 815 10.65 -0.71 5.16
N LEU A 816 11.65 -0.25 5.96
CA LEU A 816 12.79 0.48 5.45
C LEU A 816 13.86 -0.47 4.92
N SER A 817 14.16 -0.38 3.63
CA SER A 817 15.35 -0.96 3.00
C SER A 817 16.48 0.05 3.03
N GLU A 818 17.68 -0.37 3.50
CA GLU A 818 18.82 0.55 3.59
C GLU A 818 19.30 1.01 2.22
N GLN A 819 19.20 0.17 1.23
CA GLN A 819 19.64 0.45 -0.13
C GLN A 819 18.55 0.14 -1.14
N ALA A 820 18.43 1.02 -2.14
CA ALA A 820 17.62 0.77 -3.33
C ALA A 820 18.33 1.35 -4.56
N ALA A 821 18.27 0.63 -5.68
CA ALA A 821 18.89 1.07 -6.92
C ALA A 821 18.00 0.75 -8.12
N ASN A 822 17.91 1.70 -9.05
CA ASN A 822 17.26 1.50 -10.33
C ASN A 822 18.23 1.89 -11.44
N VAL A 823 18.38 1.01 -12.42
CA VAL A 823 19.22 1.24 -13.61
C VAL A 823 18.39 0.95 -14.84
N THR A 824 18.27 1.94 -15.71
CA THR A 824 17.63 1.77 -17.03
C THR A 824 18.63 2.11 -18.11
N LEU A 825 18.78 1.19 -19.06
CA LEU A 825 19.44 1.42 -20.32
C LEU A 825 18.38 1.47 -21.41
N TYR A 826 18.37 2.52 -22.19
CA TYR A 826 17.39 2.71 -23.26
C TYR A 826 18.03 3.04 -24.61
N TYR A 827 17.29 2.72 -25.66
CA TYR A 827 17.46 3.20 -27.02
C TYR A 827 16.15 3.80 -27.47
N ASP A 828 16.15 5.04 -27.92
CA ASP A 828 14.92 5.71 -28.37
C ASP A 828 15.22 6.64 -29.53
N ASN A 829 14.53 6.39 -30.62
CA ASN A 829 14.46 7.30 -31.76
C ASN A 829 12.99 7.43 -32.22
N ASP A 830 12.74 8.28 -33.19
CA ASP A 830 11.37 8.61 -33.69
C ASP A 830 10.52 7.39 -34.08
N VAL A 831 11.14 6.22 -34.35
CA VAL A 831 10.48 5.03 -34.92
C VAL A 831 10.54 3.84 -33.99
N PHE A 832 11.64 3.65 -33.27
CA PHE A 832 11.89 2.47 -32.44
C PHE A 832 12.39 2.85 -31.07
N SER A 833 11.75 2.30 -30.05
CA SER A 833 12.17 2.43 -28.64
C SER A 833 12.40 1.05 -28.04
N ALA A 834 13.43 0.92 -27.20
CA ALA A 834 13.69 -0.28 -26.40
C ALA A 834 14.37 0.10 -25.10
N ARG A 835 14.00 -0.56 -24.00
CA ARG A 835 14.61 -0.35 -22.69
C ARG A 835 14.72 -1.64 -21.89
N VAL A 836 15.76 -1.71 -21.07
CA VAL A 836 15.94 -2.71 -20.02
C VAL A 836 16.07 -1.97 -18.69
N SER A 837 15.26 -2.33 -17.73
CA SER A 837 15.27 -1.73 -16.39
C SER A 837 15.58 -2.81 -15.36
N LEU A 838 16.45 -2.47 -14.41
CA LEU A 838 16.79 -3.28 -13.25
C LEU A 838 16.38 -2.49 -12.01
N ALA A 839 15.60 -3.11 -11.14
CA ALA A 839 15.20 -2.55 -9.85
C ALA A 839 15.69 -3.48 -8.72
N TYR A 840 16.61 -2.96 -7.91
CA TYR A 840 17.13 -3.62 -6.71
C TYR A 840 16.57 -2.97 -5.45
N ARG A 841 16.14 -3.78 -4.52
CA ARG A 841 15.74 -3.39 -3.17
C ARG A 841 16.46 -4.29 -2.16
N ASP A 842 17.12 -3.70 -1.18
CA ASP A 842 17.77 -4.41 -0.08
C ASP A 842 16.75 -5.00 0.89
N SER A 843 17.18 -5.93 1.72
CA SER A 843 16.36 -6.54 2.78
C SER A 843 15.76 -5.49 3.71
N PHE A 844 14.59 -5.78 4.27
CA PHE A 844 13.92 -4.87 5.20
C PHE A 844 13.13 -5.61 6.26
N MET A 845 13.11 -5.02 7.46
CA MET A 845 12.35 -5.53 8.59
C MET A 845 10.84 -5.38 8.34
N THR A 846 10.09 -6.47 8.48
CA THR A 846 8.63 -6.49 8.37
C THR A 846 7.95 -6.45 9.73
N ASN A 847 8.63 -6.95 10.77
CA ASN A 847 8.11 -6.95 12.13
C ASN A 847 9.26 -6.81 13.14
N ALA A 848 9.10 -5.88 14.07
CA ALA A 848 10.07 -5.69 15.17
C ALA A 848 9.94 -6.72 16.29
N ALA A 849 8.88 -7.52 16.29
CA ALA A 849 8.58 -8.54 17.30
C ALA A 849 8.27 -9.89 16.62
N SER A 850 9.30 -10.69 16.39
CA SER A 850 9.15 -12.06 15.87
C SER A 850 8.45 -12.98 16.88
N ARG A 851 7.85 -14.07 16.38
CA ARG A 851 7.39 -15.20 17.23
C ARG A 851 8.56 -15.87 17.98
N VAL A 852 9.76 -15.77 17.45
CA VAL A 852 10.99 -16.13 18.17
C VAL A 852 11.35 -14.99 19.11
N PRO A 853 11.36 -15.17 20.43
CA PRO A 853 11.52 -14.08 21.38
C PRO A 853 12.77 -13.24 21.17
N ASN A 854 12.60 -11.92 21.24
CA ASN A 854 13.64 -10.89 21.12
C ASN A 854 14.33 -10.84 19.74
N ASP A 855 13.63 -11.19 18.69
CA ASP A 855 14.14 -11.11 17.33
C ASP A 855 13.16 -10.41 16.37
N ILE A 856 13.50 -10.30 15.10
CA ILE A 856 12.77 -9.58 14.06
C ILE A 856 12.35 -10.53 12.94
N ASP A 857 11.32 -10.15 12.20
CA ASP A 857 10.98 -10.74 10.90
C ASP A 857 11.38 -9.77 9.80
N PHE A 858 11.80 -10.26 8.64
CA PHE A 858 12.26 -9.43 7.53
C PHE A 858 12.03 -10.12 6.19
N THR A 859 11.95 -9.31 5.14
CA THR A 859 11.97 -9.76 3.74
C THR A 859 13.36 -9.60 3.20
N ASP A 860 13.85 -10.61 2.48
CA ASP A 860 15.18 -10.63 1.85
C ASP A 860 15.27 -9.64 0.67
N GLU A 861 16.48 -9.41 0.17
CA GLU A 861 16.72 -8.56 -0.99
C GLU A 861 15.98 -9.08 -2.24
N SER A 862 15.67 -8.17 -3.16
CA SER A 862 15.00 -8.52 -4.42
C SER A 862 15.59 -7.76 -5.61
N THR A 863 15.59 -8.42 -6.79
CA THR A 863 16.08 -7.85 -8.05
C THR A 863 15.15 -8.19 -9.20
N TYR A 864 14.38 -7.22 -9.64
CA TYR A 864 13.51 -7.34 -10.82
C TYR A 864 14.22 -6.81 -12.05
N VAL A 865 14.07 -7.51 -13.16
CA VAL A 865 14.54 -7.08 -14.48
C VAL A 865 13.37 -7.09 -15.44
N ASP A 866 13.12 -5.92 -16.05
CA ASP A 866 12.03 -5.71 -17.00
C ASP A 866 12.60 -5.26 -18.36
N PHE A 867 11.90 -5.61 -19.42
CA PHE A 867 12.20 -5.22 -20.79
C PHE A 867 10.95 -4.68 -21.46
N SER A 868 11.09 -3.59 -22.21
CA SER A 868 10.02 -3.11 -23.08
C SER A 868 10.60 -2.61 -24.41
N THR A 869 9.81 -2.72 -25.47
CA THR A 869 10.15 -2.20 -26.78
C THR A 869 8.89 -1.81 -27.55
N SER A 870 9.00 -0.78 -28.35
CA SER A 870 7.92 -0.35 -29.23
C SER A 870 8.44 0.04 -30.61
N TYR A 871 7.56 -0.09 -31.62
CA TYR A 871 7.84 0.24 -33.01
C TYR A 871 6.67 1.02 -33.62
N LYS A 872 6.92 2.24 -34.06
CA LYS A 872 5.95 3.04 -34.82
C LYS A 872 5.89 2.55 -36.28
N VAL A 873 4.84 1.80 -36.61
CA VAL A 873 4.61 1.27 -37.96
C VAL A 873 4.34 2.40 -38.96
N ASN A 874 3.63 3.43 -38.48
CA ASN A 874 3.37 4.70 -39.17
C ASN A 874 2.88 5.74 -38.16
N GLU A 875 2.47 6.92 -38.61
CA GLU A 875 1.99 8.04 -37.78
C GLU A 875 0.80 7.70 -36.88
N HIS A 876 0.07 6.63 -37.18
CA HIS A 876 -1.14 6.23 -36.48
C HIS A 876 -1.00 4.92 -35.70
N PHE A 877 -0.07 4.05 -36.07
CA PHE A 877 0.03 2.71 -35.46
C PHE A 877 1.38 2.47 -34.80
N LYS A 878 1.32 2.05 -33.53
CA LYS A 878 2.46 1.59 -32.73
C LYS A 878 2.22 0.15 -32.27
N VAL A 879 3.25 -0.67 -32.27
CA VAL A 879 3.25 -2.05 -31.71
C VAL A 879 4.23 -2.09 -30.55
N SER A 880 3.86 -2.71 -29.44
CA SER A 880 4.70 -2.85 -28.25
C SER A 880 4.86 -4.31 -27.83
N LEU A 881 5.99 -4.61 -27.21
CA LEU A 881 6.26 -5.85 -26.50
C LEU A 881 6.88 -5.52 -25.15
N GLU A 882 6.32 -6.06 -24.09
CA GLU A 882 6.80 -5.90 -22.71
C GLU A 882 7.03 -7.27 -22.08
N ALA A 883 8.07 -7.38 -21.26
CA ALA A 883 8.37 -8.56 -20.48
C ALA A 883 8.78 -8.13 -19.07
N LEU A 884 8.00 -8.52 -18.10
CA LEU A 884 8.17 -8.15 -16.69
C LEU A 884 8.69 -9.33 -15.88
N ASN A 885 9.50 -9.01 -14.88
CA ASN A 885 10.08 -10.00 -13.97
C ASN A 885 10.86 -11.10 -14.72
N LEU A 886 11.74 -10.70 -15.65
CA LEU A 886 12.55 -11.65 -16.43
C LEU A 886 13.46 -12.54 -15.57
N THR A 887 13.79 -12.10 -14.37
CA THR A 887 14.56 -12.87 -13.38
C THR A 887 13.75 -13.96 -12.71
N ASP A 888 12.41 -13.94 -12.83
CA ASP A 888 11.50 -14.80 -12.08
C ASP A 888 11.81 -14.73 -10.58
N GLU A 889 11.80 -13.49 -10.05
CA GLU A 889 12.23 -13.17 -8.69
C GLU A 889 11.34 -13.85 -7.66
N TYR A 890 11.99 -14.41 -6.63
CA TYR A 890 11.33 -15.03 -5.48
C TYR A 890 11.31 -14.08 -4.29
N ARG A 891 10.12 -13.84 -3.75
CA ARG A 891 10.00 -13.21 -2.45
C ARG A 891 10.37 -14.20 -1.36
N THR A 892 11.35 -13.85 -0.54
CA THR A 892 11.79 -14.64 0.62
C THR A 892 11.50 -13.85 1.89
N ASP A 893 10.57 -14.32 2.72
CA ASP A 893 10.34 -13.76 4.04
C ASP A 893 11.01 -14.64 5.10
N LEU A 894 11.75 -14.01 5.98
CA LEU A 894 12.61 -14.66 6.98
C LEU A 894 12.17 -14.28 8.39
N MET A 895 12.28 -15.22 9.29
CA MET A 895 12.07 -15.01 10.73
C MET A 895 13.39 -15.29 11.46
N ASP A 896 13.69 -14.47 12.49
CA ASP A 896 14.88 -14.57 13.31
C ASP A 896 16.17 -14.21 12.53
N SER A 897 16.70 -13.05 12.84
CA SER A 897 17.90 -12.48 12.20
C SER A 897 19.18 -13.28 12.40
N ARG A 898 19.19 -14.27 13.31
CA ARG A 898 20.35 -15.11 13.61
C ARG A 898 20.36 -16.42 12.84
N ALA A 899 19.19 -17.02 12.69
CA ALA A 899 19.05 -18.31 12.05
C ALA A 899 18.46 -18.21 10.65
N GLU A 900 17.93 -17.02 10.29
CA GLU A 900 17.37 -16.70 8.97
C GLU A 900 16.39 -17.77 8.48
N ARG A 901 15.46 -18.15 9.38
CA ARG A 901 14.48 -19.20 9.09
C ARG A 901 13.49 -18.75 8.05
N ILE A 902 13.39 -19.48 6.96
CA ILE A 902 12.48 -19.17 5.87
C ILE A 902 11.05 -19.35 6.34
N ASN A 903 10.28 -18.25 6.31
CA ASN A 903 8.85 -18.24 6.58
C ASN A 903 8.05 -18.41 5.29
N ASN A 904 8.47 -17.72 4.24
CA ASN A 904 7.81 -17.70 2.94
C ASN A 904 8.86 -17.67 1.83
N TYR A 905 8.69 -18.48 0.80
CA TYR A 905 9.53 -18.52 -0.39
C TYR A 905 8.64 -18.76 -1.60
N VAL A 906 8.22 -17.68 -2.27
CA VAL A 906 7.17 -17.69 -3.31
C VAL A 906 7.56 -16.85 -4.51
N HIS A 907 6.98 -17.17 -5.69
CA HIS A 907 7.11 -16.37 -6.89
C HIS A 907 5.80 -16.33 -7.68
N THR A 908 5.72 -15.42 -8.63
CA THR A 908 4.53 -15.19 -9.47
C THR A 908 4.79 -15.40 -10.97
N GLY A 909 6.00 -15.85 -11.32
CA GLY A 909 6.40 -16.09 -12.70
C GLY A 909 6.69 -14.84 -13.52
N ARG A 910 7.07 -15.04 -14.78
CA ARG A 910 7.30 -13.98 -15.75
C ARG A 910 5.98 -13.57 -16.41
N GLN A 911 5.91 -12.31 -16.84
CA GLN A 911 4.76 -11.78 -17.56
C GLN A 911 5.19 -11.16 -18.89
N TYR A 912 4.39 -11.38 -19.94
CA TYR A 912 4.66 -10.89 -21.28
C TYR A 912 3.41 -10.20 -21.82
N TYR A 913 3.58 -9.05 -22.47
CA TYR A 913 2.49 -8.29 -23.09
C TYR A 913 2.83 -7.95 -24.55
N LEU A 914 1.88 -8.18 -25.44
CA LEU A 914 1.97 -7.77 -26.84
C LEU A 914 0.85 -6.76 -27.10
N GLY A 915 1.21 -5.57 -27.55
CA GLY A 915 0.29 -4.46 -27.72
C GLY A 915 0.24 -3.88 -29.12
N VAL A 916 -0.88 -3.25 -29.43
CA VAL A 916 -1.08 -2.39 -30.58
C VAL A 916 -1.84 -1.13 -30.15
N GLN A 917 -1.36 0.03 -30.57
CA GLN A 917 -1.99 1.33 -30.32
C GLN A 917 -2.30 2.01 -31.66
N TYR A 918 -3.46 2.67 -31.68
CA TYR A 918 -3.88 3.55 -32.76
C TYR A 918 -4.10 4.96 -32.21
N SER A 919 -3.52 5.97 -32.86
CA SER A 919 -3.65 7.37 -32.53
C SER A 919 -4.05 8.19 -33.76
N TYR A 920 -5.03 9.12 -33.57
CA TYR A 920 -5.52 10.02 -34.62
C TYR A 920 -5.56 11.46 -34.12
#